data_59beb7c1b4b768778c1faf11f5caa347
#
_entry.id   59beb7c1b4b768778c1faf11f5caa347
#
_cell.length_a   1.000
_cell.length_b   1.000
_cell.length_c   1.000
_cell.angle_alpha   90.00
_cell.angle_beta   90.00
_cell.angle_gamma   90.00
#
_symmetry.space_group_name_H-M   'P 1'
#
loop_
_entity.id
_entity.type
_entity.pdbx_description
1 polymer ?
#
loop_
_entity_poly.entity_id
_entity_poly.type
_entity_poly.pdbx_seq_one_letter_code
_entity_poly.pdbx_strand_id
1 'polypeptide(L)'
;MKKKATVLIASIMAFCGINSAHADEGMWTIYNLPNAVYEMMQREGFSMTYDQLYNGENALKNAVVNFSGYCSGVVVSPDGLVFTNHHCGFEAIRSHSTVEHDYMLNGFFAKSYAEELPNENMFVSFMVEQKDVTDKVMSLGYEKLDNKKRDELIDSLENEMTKEVKKNDSTLHITVQPFYEGNKWYATTYRDFTDLRLVFTVPKSMGKFGGDTDNWMWPRQTCDFSVFRIYADPKTNGPAAYSKDNVPYHPKRWAQVSLQGYKDGDYAMTMGYPGSTERYLSSYGIQTMRDAENAPRAQVRGVKQEVMQKHMRADEAVRIKYDSKYASSSNYWKNAIGMNKCIDSIGIVNLKREYETSLRAWQDTAKAANDLAHKVDFDKLAKLYKESADVKYAWTNFSESFTRRSNIEFSTRAIKLQTNMEVKGPEKNKKKQYHEFEDNSAEWDMALDKEVLATLLKNYKEHVDAKWLPKFYKTIDAEFGGNYAKYVDYLWEKSLIMKKGAKLYFNKKGYEKDPGVSFGMDLNDVFADFAAQMGSINDSIAEQEKYLCAAKLRMEEDMPHYSDANFTMRLSYGQVGGFDLGGKPSGYYTTAESIVEKMKKGDKVIDYYAEPIMHELLSEKDFGKYQDKTTGKMQLCFLTNNDITGGNSGSPMFNGKGELIGLAFDGNWDSLSSDINFDKRLARCIGVDIRYVLYLMDKWGHADRLLKEINAK
;
A
#
# COMPACT_ATOMS: atom_id res chain seq x y z
N MET A 1 46.28 -7.51 2.29
CA MET A 1 45.08 -7.45 3.14
C MET A 1 43.80 -7.31 2.33
N LYS A 2 43.76 -6.73 1.13
CA LYS A 2 42.57 -6.71 0.22
C LYS A 2 42.02 -8.11 -0.14
N LYS A 3 42.83 -9.16 -0.23
CA LYS A 3 42.42 -10.53 -0.55
C LYS A 3 41.61 -11.25 0.54
N LYS A 4 41.69 -10.81 1.81
CA LYS A 4 40.97 -11.51 2.91
C LYS A 4 39.52 -11.02 3.10
N ALA A 5 39.23 -9.75 2.80
CA ALA A 5 37.87 -9.22 2.83
C ALA A 5 37.03 -9.77 1.65
N THR A 6 37.64 -9.86 0.46
CA THR A 6 37.01 -10.46 -0.72
C THR A 6 36.69 -11.94 -0.54
N VAL A 7 37.52 -12.69 0.24
CA VAL A 7 37.29 -14.09 0.52
C VAL A 7 36.15 -14.31 1.52
N LEU A 8 35.92 -13.40 2.46
CA LEU A 8 34.82 -13.53 3.42
C LEU A 8 33.45 -13.25 2.76
N ILE A 9 33.40 -12.25 1.86
CA ILE A 9 32.20 -11.95 1.05
C ILE A 9 31.92 -13.10 0.05
N ALA A 10 32.98 -13.64 -0.59
CA ALA A 10 32.85 -14.80 -1.48
C ALA A 10 32.44 -16.09 -0.72
N SER A 11 32.77 -16.25 0.57
CA SER A 11 32.38 -17.40 1.35
C SER A 11 30.91 -17.40 1.76
N ILE A 12 30.29 -16.24 1.90
CA ILE A 12 28.84 -16.10 2.12
C ILE A 12 28.06 -16.40 0.83
N MET A 13 28.62 -16.07 -0.35
CA MET A 13 28.04 -16.40 -1.66
C MET A 13 28.23 -17.86 -2.07
N ALA A 14 29.27 -18.57 -1.57
CA ALA A 14 29.62 -19.93 -2.01
C ALA A 14 28.78 -21.04 -1.34
N PHE A 15 27.94 -20.75 -0.35
CA PHE A 15 27.09 -21.74 0.30
C PHE A 15 25.69 -21.90 -0.32
N CYS A 16 25.36 -21.15 -1.38
CA CYS A 16 24.08 -21.23 -2.10
C CYS A 16 24.20 -21.92 -3.47
N GLY A 17 25.05 -22.89 -3.61
CA GLY A 17 25.19 -23.68 -4.83
C GLY A 17 24.21 -24.85 -4.92
N ILE A 18 22.93 -24.61 -5.02
CA ILE A 18 21.92 -25.56 -5.55
C ILE A 18 21.01 -24.75 -6.46
N ASN A 19 20.78 -25.23 -7.68
CA ASN A 19 19.92 -24.64 -8.71
C ASN A 19 18.53 -24.29 -8.16
N SER A 20 18.40 -23.13 -7.56
CA SER A 20 17.11 -22.50 -7.27
C SER A 20 16.96 -21.32 -8.19
N ALA A 21 15.82 -21.20 -8.82
CA ALA A 21 15.41 -20.07 -9.65
C ALA A 21 15.83 -18.74 -8.98
N HIS A 22 16.67 -17.98 -9.65
CA HIS A 22 17.21 -16.74 -9.11
C HIS A 22 16.25 -15.59 -9.47
N ALA A 23 15.37 -15.22 -8.52
CA ALA A 23 14.85 -13.87 -8.53
C ALA A 23 15.93 -12.96 -7.98
N ASP A 24 16.24 -11.89 -8.68
CA ASP A 24 17.04 -10.84 -8.09
C ASP A 24 16.16 -9.95 -7.23
N GLU A 25 16.55 -9.78 -5.97
CA GLU A 25 15.94 -8.83 -5.06
C GLU A 25 15.96 -7.44 -5.65
N GLY A 26 14.85 -6.70 -5.55
CA GLY A 26 14.80 -5.27 -5.85
C GLY A 26 13.59 -4.83 -6.66
N MET A 27 13.15 -3.62 -6.33
CA MET A 27 12.18 -2.85 -7.10
C MET A 27 12.94 -1.74 -7.83
N TRP A 28 13.40 -2.07 -9.02
CA TRP A 28 14.35 -1.28 -9.81
C TRP A 28 13.70 -0.06 -10.45
N THR A 29 14.36 1.09 -10.40
CA THR A 29 13.99 2.23 -11.24
C THR A 29 14.27 1.89 -12.71
N ILE A 30 13.29 2.12 -13.59
CA ILE A 30 13.42 1.78 -15.01
C ILE A 30 14.29 2.81 -15.73
N TYR A 31 14.26 4.07 -15.26
CA TYR A 31 14.98 5.19 -15.84
C TYR A 31 16.51 4.95 -15.98
N ASN A 32 17.12 4.33 -15.01
CA ASN A 32 18.57 4.05 -14.98
C ASN A 32 18.84 2.61 -14.57
N LEU A 33 18.08 1.68 -15.17
CA LEU A 33 18.25 0.26 -14.91
C LEU A 33 19.71 -0.17 -15.12
N PRO A 34 20.40 -0.73 -14.10
CA PRO A 34 21.79 -1.14 -14.27
C PRO A 34 21.95 -2.19 -15.36
N ASN A 35 23.02 -2.07 -16.17
CA ASN A 35 23.28 -3.02 -17.26
C ASN A 35 23.35 -4.48 -16.76
N ALA A 36 23.97 -4.72 -15.60
CA ALA A 36 24.06 -6.06 -15.03
C ALA A 36 22.68 -6.66 -14.73
N VAL A 37 21.73 -5.82 -14.26
CA VAL A 37 20.33 -6.22 -14.01
C VAL A 37 19.63 -6.53 -15.34
N TYR A 38 19.77 -5.65 -16.33
CA TYR A 38 19.16 -5.88 -17.65
C TYR A 38 19.69 -7.14 -18.32
N GLU A 39 21.00 -7.41 -18.26
CA GLU A 39 21.61 -8.65 -18.77
C GLU A 39 21.09 -9.89 -18.04
N MET A 40 20.86 -9.80 -16.72
CA MET A 40 20.28 -10.90 -15.95
C MET A 40 18.84 -11.17 -16.37
N MET A 41 18.03 -10.13 -16.52
CA MET A 41 16.67 -10.25 -17.06
C MET A 41 16.67 -10.98 -18.41
N GLN A 42 17.60 -10.64 -19.32
CA GLN A 42 17.72 -11.30 -20.62
C GLN A 42 18.10 -12.77 -20.50
N ARG A 43 19.00 -13.13 -19.60
CA ARG A 43 19.37 -14.54 -19.32
C ARG A 43 18.20 -15.36 -18.80
N GLU A 44 17.29 -14.73 -18.05
CA GLU A 44 16.10 -15.38 -17.52
C GLU A 44 14.92 -15.42 -18.49
N GLY A 45 15.02 -14.78 -19.66
CA GLY A 45 14.02 -14.88 -20.71
C GLY A 45 13.39 -13.57 -21.16
N PHE A 46 13.85 -12.42 -20.65
CA PHE A 46 13.41 -11.13 -21.15
C PHE A 46 13.95 -10.85 -22.55
N SER A 47 13.08 -10.51 -23.49
CA SER A 47 13.44 -10.42 -24.92
C SER A 47 13.23 -9.03 -25.54
N MET A 48 12.72 -8.07 -24.77
CA MET A 48 12.53 -6.68 -25.24
C MET A 48 13.83 -5.89 -25.17
N THR A 49 13.99 -4.91 -26.06
CA THR A 49 15.05 -3.92 -25.95
C THR A 49 14.74 -2.87 -24.87
N TYR A 50 15.75 -2.16 -24.40
CA TYR A 50 15.55 -1.08 -23.42
C TYR A 50 14.66 0.05 -23.99
N ASP A 51 14.73 0.33 -25.29
CA ASP A 51 13.83 1.30 -25.93
C ASP A 51 12.37 0.81 -25.96
N GLN A 52 12.15 -0.48 -26.13
CA GLN A 52 10.81 -1.08 -26.03
C GLN A 52 10.28 -1.09 -24.59
N LEU A 53 11.18 -1.13 -23.61
CA LEU A 53 10.82 -1.08 -22.18
C LEU A 53 10.57 0.35 -21.71
N TYR A 54 11.50 1.29 -21.98
CA TYR A 54 11.52 2.62 -21.37
C TYR A 54 11.62 3.80 -22.34
N ASN A 55 12.65 3.90 -23.21
CA ASN A 55 12.95 5.13 -23.95
C ASN A 55 12.05 5.40 -25.15
N GLY A 56 11.53 4.37 -25.79
CA GLY A 56 10.75 4.50 -27.01
C GLY A 56 9.39 5.17 -26.79
N GLU A 57 8.89 5.87 -27.80
CA GLU A 57 7.55 6.46 -27.79
C GLU A 57 6.45 5.42 -27.50
N ASN A 58 6.65 4.19 -28.00
CA ASN A 58 5.78 3.03 -27.76
C ASN A 58 6.33 2.08 -26.68
N ALA A 59 7.11 2.61 -25.73
CA ALA A 59 7.67 1.82 -24.65
C ALA A 59 6.59 1.24 -23.74
N LEU A 60 6.85 0.05 -23.19
CA LEU A 60 5.92 -0.68 -22.33
C LEU A 60 5.50 0.13 -21.09
N LYS A 61 6.42 0.94 -20.53
CA LYS A 61 6.12 1.84 -19.41
C LYS A 61 4.91 2.74 -19.65
N ASN A 62 4.65 3.12 -20.90
CA ASN A 62 3.55 4.00 -21.28
C ASN A 62 2.16 3.33 -21.21
N ALA A 63 2.12 2.01 -20.98
CA ALA A 63 0.88 1.28 -20.70
C ALA A 63 0.61 1.14 -19.19
N VAL A 64 1.59 1.45 -18.32
CA VAL A 64 1.47 1.28 -16.86
C VAL A 64 1.15 2.61 -16.20
N VAL A 65 0.18 2.64 -15.31
CA VAL A 65 -0.30 3.86 -14.66
C VAL A 65 -0.26 3.77 -13.15
N ASN A 66 0.01 4.88 -12.49
CA ASN A 66 -0.34 5.07 -11.09
C ASN A 66 -1.87 5.25 -11.02
N PHE A 67 -2.52 4.42 -10.22
CA PHE A 67 -3.96 4.43 -10.07
C PHE A 67 -4.34 5.17 -8.78
N SER A 68 -4.74 6.41 -8.93
CA SER A 68 -5.23 7.31 -7.86
C SER A 68 -4.28 7.50 -6.67
N GLY A 69 -2.97 7.28 -6.84
CA GLY A 69 -1.96 7.51 -5.79
C GLY A 69 -1.86 6.42 -4.71
N TYR A 70 -2.56 5.27 -4.89
CA TYR A 70 -2.53 4.18 -3.91
C TYR A 70 -2.42 2.77 -4.51
N CYS A 71 -2.66 2.61 -5.81
CA CYS A 71 -2.54 1.37 -6.55
C CYS A 71 -1.83 1.59 -7.88
N SER A 72 -1.67 0.51 -8.63
CA SER A 72 -1.20 0.48 -10.00
C SER A 72 -2.30 0.02 -10.95
N GLY A 73 -2.10 0.26 -12.24
CA GLY A 73 -3.00 -0.23 -13.29
C GLY A 73 -2.28 -0.37 -14.62
N VAL A 74 -2.97 -0.96 -15.59
CA VAL A 74 -2.44 -1.16 -16.92
C VAL A 74 -3.49 -0.87 -17.99
N VAL A 75 -3.12 -0.08 -18.98
CA VAL A 75 -3.94 0.16 -20.17
C VAL A 75 -3.87 -1.05 -21.07
N VAL A 76 -5.03 -1.61 -21.45
CA VAL A 76 -5.13 -2.89 -22.17
C VAL A 76 -5.83 -2.79 -23.52
N SER A 77 -6.17 -1.57 -23.96
CA SER A 77 -6.88 -1.37 -25.23
C SER A 77 -6.50 -0.07 -25.93
N PRO A 78 -6.75 0.05 -27.25
CA PRO A 78 -6.57 1.29 -27.99
C PRO A 78 -7.53 2.42 -27.58
N ASP A 79 -8.59 2.09 -26.84
CA ASP A 79 -9.62 3.04 -26.38
C ASP A 79 -9.58 3.25 -24.85
N GLY A 80 -8.39 3.14 -24.26
CA GLY A 80 -8.11 3.58 -22.91
C GLY A 80 -8.69 2.74 -21.78
N LEU A 81 -9.02 1.43 -22.02
CA LEU A 81 -9.38 0.53 -20.92
C LEU A 81 -8.20 0.31 -19.97
N VAL A 82 -8.45 0.40 -18.69
CA VAL A 82 -7.47 0.17 -17.61
C VAL A 82 -7.92 -1.00 -16.77
N PHE A 83 -7.05 -1.99 -16.61
CA PHE A 83 -7.19 -3.03 -15.62
C PHE A 83 -6.47 -2.64 -14.33
N THR A 84 -7.13 -2.87 -13.21
CA THR A 84 -6.58 -2.81 -11.86
C THR A 84 -7.26 -3.85 -10.98
N ASN A 85 -6.92 -3.94 -9.70
CA ASN A 85 -7.60 -4.88 -8.80
C ASN A 85 -9.02 -4.42 -8.42
N HIS A 86 -9.86 -5.36 -8.02
CA HIS A 86 -11.18 -5.09 -7.45
C HIS A 86 -11.06 -4.26 -6.17
N HIS A 87 -10.11 -4.60 -5.28
CA HIS A 87 -9.92 -3.86 -4.05
C HIS A 87 -9.40 -2.44 -4.29
N CYS A 88 -8.70 -2.16 -5.40
CA CYS A 88 -8.33 -0.80 -5.80
C CYS A 88 -9.55 0.01 -6.29
N GLY A 89 -10.49 -0.64 -6.95
CA GLY A 89 -11.75 -0.04 -7.40
C GLY A 89 -12.87 0.00 -6.34
N PHE A 90 -12.63 -0.56 -5.15
CA PHE A 90 -13.66 -0.82 -4.15
C PHE A 90 -14.49 0.43 -3.81
N GLU A 91 -13.87 1.57 -3.53
CA GLU A 91 -14.58 2.82 -3.21
C GLU A 91 -15.39 3.35 -4.38
N ALA A 92 -14.90 3.24 -5.60
CA ALA A 92 -15.66 3.59 -6.80
C ALA A 92 -16.92 2.71 -6.92
N ILE A 93 -16.77 1.40 -6.79
CA ILE A 93 -17.88 0.45 -6.86
C ILE A 93 -18.91 0.75 -5.76
N ARG A 94 -18.44 0.97 -4.52
CA ARG A 94 -19.29 1.29 -3.38
C ARG A 94 -20.05 2.61 -3.56
N SER A 95 -19.39 3.66 -4.06
CA SER A 95 -20.01 4.97 -4.22
C SER A 95 -21.14 4.99 -5.25
N HIS A 96 -21.10 4.07 -6.21
CA HIS A 96 -22.15 3.88 -7.20
C HIS A 96 -23.22 2.84 -6.79
N SER A 97 -23.01 2.12 -5.68
CA SER A 97 -23.98 1.13 -5.20
C SER A 97 -25.11 1.81 -4.43
N THR A 98 -26.34 1.42 -4.76
CA THR A 98 -27.56 1.81 -4.05
C THR A 98 -28.36 0.57 -3.65
N VAL A 99 -29.46 0.72 -2.91
CA VAL A 99 -30.33 -0.40 -2.56
C VAL A 99 -30.94 -1.04 -3.81
N GLU A 100 -31.26 -0.23 -4.83
CA GLU A 100 -31.84 -0.70 -6.09
C GLU A 100 -30.76 -1.27 -7.06
N HIS A 101 -29.53 -0.80 -6.94
CA HIS A 101 -28.40 -1.16 -7.79
C HIS A 101 -27.16 -1.44 -6.95
N ASP A 102 -27.12 -2.59 -6.27
CA ASP A 102 -25.96 -2.99 -5.47
C ASP A 102 -24.86 -3.60 -6.35
N TYR A 103 -23.99 -2.72 -6.89
CA TYR A 103 -22.87 -3.14 -7.73
C TYR A 103 -21.76 -3.86 -6.95
N MET A 104 -21.71 -3.66 -5.63
CA MET A 104 -20.82 -4.44 -4.76
C MET A 104 -21.23 -5.90 -4.71
N LEU A 105 -22.54 -6.15 -4.51
CA LEU A 105 -23.08 -7.50 -4.40
C LEU A 105 -23.22 -8.16 -5.76
N ASN A 106 -23.73 -7.44 -6.76
CA ASN A 106 -24.17 -8.00 -8.04
C ASN A 106 -23.15 -7.84 -9.18
N GLY A 107 -22.04 -7.10 -8.94
CA GLY A 107 -21.15 -6.68 -10.01
C GLY A 107 -21.76 -5.62 -10.91
N PHE A 108 -21.00 -5.18 -11.90
CA PHE A 108 -21.42 -4.13 -12.85
C PHE A 108 -20.77 -4.33 -14.22
N PHE A 109 -21.53 -4.07 -15.26
CA PHE A 109 -21.04 -3.97 -16.63
C PHE A 109 -21.77 -2.88 -17.41
N ALA A 110 -21.03 -1.87 -17.89
CA ALA A 110 -21.52 -0.83 -18.80
C ALA A 110 -21.61 -1.38 -20.22
N LYS A 111 -22.83 -1.53 -20.75
CA LYS A 111 -23.10 -2.05 -22.11
C LYS A 111 -22.72 -1.07 -23.22
N SER A 112 -22.59 0.22 -22.88
CA SER A 112 -22.22 1.30 -23.78
C SER A 112 -21.34 2.32 -23.08
N TYR A 113 -20.67 3.20 -23.83
CA TYR A 113 -19.90 4.32 -23.27
C TYR A 113 -20.75 5.26 -22.39
N ALA A 114 -22.04 5.40 -22.72
CA ALA A 114 -22.95 6.26 -21.96
C ALA A 114 -23.31 5.71 -20.56
N GLU A 115 -23.12 4.41 -20.36
CA GLU A 115 -23.37 3.74 -19.07
C GLU A 115 -22.12 3.66 -18.19
N GLU A 116 -20.94 4.04 -18.71
CA GLU A 116 -19.70 4.05 -17.95
C GLU A 116 -19.76 5.15 -16.87
N LEU A 117 -19.51 4.77 -15.59
CA LEU A 117 -19.80 5.60 -14.43
C LEU A 117 -18.62 6.48 -14.05
N PRO A 118 -18.76 7.82 -14.08
CA PRO A 118 -17.67 8.73 -13.73
C PRO A 118 -17.36 8.71 -12.23
N ASN A 119 -16.09 8.83 -11.88
CA ASN A 119 -15.64 8.81 -10.49
C ASN A 119 -15.02 10.15 -10.11
N GLU A 120 -15.61 10.81 -9.11
CA GLU A 120 -15.04 12.01 -8.53
C GLU A 120 -13.75 11.69 -7.76
N ASN A 121 -12.76 12.57 -7.85
CA ASN A 121 -11.47 12.47 -7.14
C ASN A 121 -10.60 11.24 -7.49
N MET A 122 -10.92 10.53 -8.56
CA MET A 122 -10.06 9.48 -9.09
C MET A 122 -9.29 9.96 -10.31
N PHE A 123 -8.10 9.42 -10.50
CA PHE A 123 -7.24 9.77 -11.62
C PHE A 123 -6.29 8.62 -11.97
N VAL A 124 -5.69 8.71 -13.12
CA VAL A 124 -4.51 7.90 -13.46
C VAL A 124 -3.37 8.80 -13.89
N SER A 125 -2.15 8.51 -13.42
CA SER A 125 -0.95 9.24 -13.79
C SER A 125 -0.04 8.38 -14.66
N PHE A 126 0.36 8.93 -15.81
CA PHE A 126 1.39 8.35 -16.66
C PHE A 126 2.74 8.99 -16.34
N MET A 127 3.73 8.18 -16.06
CA MET A 127 5.13 8.64 -15.98
C MET A 127 5.64 8.96 -17.38
N VAL A 128 5.95 10.23 -17.63
CA VAL A 128 6.51 10.70 -18.90
C VAL A 128 8.01 10.51 -18.90
N GLU A 129 8.70 11.02 -17.89
CA GLU A 129 10.16 11.03 -17.79
C GLU A 129 10.59 11.04 -16.32
N GLN A 130 11.80 10.54 -16.04
CA GLN A 130 12.46 10.66 -14.75
C GLN A 130 13.91 11.11 -14.97
N LYS A 131 14.42 11.98 -14.09
CA LYS A 131 15.78 12.56 -14.16
C LYS A 131 16.42 12.62 -12.79
N ASP A 132 17.72 12.39 -12.72
CA ASP A 132 18.54 12.67 -11.52
C ASP A 132 18.73 14.20 -11.37
N VAL A 133 18.30 14.73 -10.24
CA VAL A 133 18.42 16.16 -9.87
C VAL A 133 19.22 16.35 -8.57
N THR A 134 19.97 15.34 -8.17
CA THR A 134 20.74 15.33 -6.91
C THR A 134 21.65 16.55 -6.81
N ASP A 135 22.45 16.81 -7.85
CA ASP A 135 23.38 17.95 -7.86
C ASP A 135 22.64 19.29 -7.75
N LYS A 136 21.48 19.42 -8.39
CA LYS A 136 20.64 20.63 -8.29
C LYS A 136 20.14 20.82 -6.86
N VAL A 137 19.61 19.81 -6.21
CA VAL A 137 19.14 19.87 -4.82
C VAL A 137 20.28 20.20 -3.87
N MET A 138 21.43 19.54 -4.01
CA MET A 138 22.60 19.78 -3.16
C MET A 138 23.20 21.18 -3.36
N SER A 139 23.21 21.70 -4.59
CA SER A 139 23.70 23.06 -4.88
C SER A 139 22.85 24.15 -4.23
N LEU A 140 21.60 23.88 -3.92
CA LEU A 140 20.71 24.79 -3.20
C LEU A 140 20.93 24.78 -1.68
N GLY A 141 21.92 24.01 -1.19
CA GLY A 141 22.31 23.99 0.22
C GLY A 141 21.42 23.12 1.11
N TYR A 142 20.71 22.15 0.54
CA TYR A 142 19.79 21.25 1.21
C TYR A 142 20.32 20.68 2.54
N GLU A 143 21.58 20.22 2.56
CA GLU A 143 22.21 19.61 3.73
C GLU A 143 22.37 20.55 4.94
N LYS A 144 22.33 21.87 4.71
CA LYS A 144 22.52 22.90 5.76
C LYS A 144 21.20 23.37 6.35
N LEU A 145 20.07 22.91 5.85
CA LEU A 145 18.74 23.35 6.25
C LEU A 145 18.15 22.42 7.31
N ASP A 146 17.30 22.97 8.17
CA ASP A 146 16.39 22.19 9.01
C ASP A 146 15.28 21.54 8.17
N ASN A 147 14.61 20.52 8.68
CA ASN A 147 13.64 19.74 7.94
C ASN A 147 12.54 20.58 7.29
N LYS A 148 11.98 21.53 8.02
CA LYS A 148 10.94 22.43 7.49
C LYS A 148 11.42 23.20 6.27
N LYS A 149 12.62 23.74 6.32
CA LYS A 149 13.22 24.48 5.20
C LYS A 149 13.62 23.56 4.05
N ARG A 150 13.96 22.28 4.36
CA ARG A 150 14.19 21.26 3.34
C ARG A 150 12.92 20.99 2.56
N ASP A 151 11.79 20.80 3.24
CA ASP A 151 10.50 20.61 2.59
C ASP A 151 10.11 21.84 1.75
N GLU A 152 10.22 23.05 2.31
CA GLU A 152 9.94 24.30 1.58
C GLU A 152 10.84 24.46 0.33
N LEU A 153 12.10 24.02 0.41
CA LEU A 153 13.04 24.06 -0.72
C LEU A 153 12.62 23.08 -1.83
N ILE A 154 12.26 21.84 -1.46
CA ILE A 154 11.81 20.83 -2.42
C ILE A 154 10.50 21.26 -3.07
N ASP A 155 9.52 21.74 -2.31
CA ASP A 155 8.27 22.27 -2.83
C ASP A 155 8.50 23.44 -3.81
N SER A 156 9.43 24.34 -3.49
CA SER A 156 9.80 25.45 -4.36
C SER A 156 10.44 24.98 -5.68
N LEU A 157 11.36 24.01 -5.58
CA LEU A 157 12.02 23.41 -6.73
C LEU A 157 11.02 22.68 -7.65
N GLU A 158 10.14 21.90 -7.05
CA GLU A 158 9.06 21.18 -7.74
C GLU A 158 8.13 22.13 -8.50
N ASN A 159 7.71 23.21 -7.82
CA ASN A 159 6.89 24.26 -8.43
C ASN A 159 7.63 25.00 -9.58
N GLU A 160 8.94 25.30 -9.42
CA GLU A 160 9.76 25.91 -10.48
C GLU A 160 9.83 25.00 -11.71
N MET A 161 10.19 23.73 -11.50
CA MET A 161 10.31 22.75 -12.57
C MET A 161 8.97 22.49 -13.26
N THR A 162 7.88 22.42 -12.50
CA THR A 162 6.50 22.29 -13.04
C THR A 162 6.12 23.48 -13.88
N LYS A 163 6.42 24.71 -13.45
CA LYS A 163 6.17 25.90 -14.26
C LYS A 163 6.95 25.89 -15.58
N GLU A 164 8.17 25.39 -15.56
CA GLU A 164 9.01 25.31 -16.76
C GLU A 164 8.45 24.28 -17.76
N VAL A 165 8.12 23.07 -17.32
CA VAL A 165 7.60 22.03 -18.21
C VAL A 165 6.22 22.43 -18.79
N LYS A 166 5.39 23.15 -18.02
CA LYS A 166 4.08 23.64 -18.46
C LYS A 166 4.14 24.70 -19.56
N LYS A 167 5.28 25.33 -19.81
CA LYS A 167 5.45 26.22 -20.99
C LYS A 167 5.31 25.47 -22.32
N ASN A 168 5.73 24.20 -22.33
CA ASN A 168 5.69 23.34 -23.51
C ASN A 168 4.42 22.48 -23.54
N ASP A 169 3.99 21.98 -22.38
CA ASP A 169 2.79 21.15 -22.22
C ASP A 169 2.14 21.43 -20.87
N SER A 170 1.01 22.14 -20.91
CA SER A 170 0.26 22.57 -19.71
C SER A 170 -0.31 21.42 -18.89
N THR A 171 -0.35 20.20 -19.44
CA THR A 171 -0.90 19.00 -18.79
C THR A 171 0.13 18.27 -17.91
N LEU A 172 1.39 18.70 -17.93
CA LEU A 172 2.45 18.06 -17.18
C LEU A 172 2.67 18.70 -15.81
N HIS A 173 3.09 17.87 -14.86
CA HIS A 173 3.63 18.32 -13.57
C HIS A 173 4.84 17.47 -13.19
N ILE A 174 5.63 17.98 -12.26
CA ILE A 174 6.84 17.31 -11.78
C ILE A 174 6.73 17.11 -10.27
N THR A 175 7.17 15.94 -9.80
CA THR A 175 7.44 15.67 -8.39
C THR A 175 8.93 15.43 -8.19
N VAL A 176 9.50 15.91 -7.07
CA VAL A 176 10.90 15.73 -6.70
C VAL A 176 10.98 14.91 -5.43
N GLN A 177 11.53 13.69 -5.53
CA GLN A 177 11.46 12.71 -4.43
C GLN A 177 12.85 12.20 -4.06
N PRO A 178 13.05 11.87 -2.75
CA PRO A 178 14.29 11.26 -2.28
C PRO A 178 14.35 9.77 -2.70
N PHE A 179 15.57 9.35 -2.98
CA PHE A 179 15.98 7.97 -3.24
C PHE A 179 17.18 7.65 -2.37
N TYR A 180 17.36 6.37 -2.02
CA TYR A 180 18.49 5.90 -1.20
C TYR A 180 18.63 6.72 0.09
N GLU A 181 17.55 6.81 0.87
CA GLU A 181 17.50 7.57 2.13
C GLU A 181 17.90 9.06 1.96
N GLY A 182 17.56 9.67 0.81
CA GLY A 182 17.89 11.07 0.50
C GLY A 182 19.34 11.29 0.06
N ASN A 183 20.09 10.22 -0.24
CA ASN A 183 21.42 10.33 -0.86
C ASN A 183 21.34 10.69 -2.35
N LYS A 184 20.17 10.45 -2.98
CA LYS A 184 19.86 10.89 -4.35
C LYS A 184 18.47 11.52 -4.41
N TRP A 185 18.25 12.32 -5.45
CA TRP A 185 17.00 13.03 -5.70
C TRP A 185 16.61 12.88 -7.16
N TYR A 186 15.39 12.41 -7.42
CA TYR A 186 14.89 12.29 -8.79
C TYR A 186 13.66 13.15 -8.99
N ALA A 187 13.62 13.83 -10.14
CA ALA A 187 12.47 14.55 -10.64
C ALA A 187 11.71 13.64 -11.61
N THR A 188 10.44 13.41 -11.34
CA THR A 188 9.57 12.60 -12.20
C THR A 188 8.48 13.48 -12.79
N THR A 189 8.36 13.47 -14.11
CA THR A 189 7.32 14.20 -14.85
C THR A 189 6.11 13.27 -15.06
N TYR A 190 4.94 13.74 -14.71
CA TYR A 190 3.68 13.02 -14.84
C TYR A 190 2.66 13.77 -15.71
N ARG A 191 1.73 12.99 -16.28
CA ARG A 191 0.50 13.47 -16.90
C ARG A 191 -0.67 12.75 -16.28
N ASP A 192 -1.61 13.51 -15.70
CA ASP A 192 -2.78 13.00 -14.99
C ASP A 192 -4.04 13.11 -15.84
N PHE A 193 -4.81 12.05 -15.89
CA PHE A 193 -6.15 12.02 -16.44
C PHE A 193 -7.16 11.85 -15.31
N THR A 194 -8.08 12.80 -15.17
CA THR A 194 -9.04 12.90 -14.06
C THR A 194 -10.47 12.49 -14.43
N ASP A 195 -10.80 12.28 -15.71
CA ASP A 195 -12.06 11.66 -16.12
C ASP A 195 -11.83 10.14 -16.27
N LEU A 196 -11.99 9.44 -15.16
CA LEU A 196 -11.84 8.00 -15.04
C LEU A 196 -13.18 7.36 -14.72
N ARG A 197 -13.67 6.44 -15.55
CA ARG A 197 -15.01 5.86 -15.41
C ARG A 197 -14.94 4.35 -15.15
N LEU A 198 -15.81 3.88 -14.23
CA LEU A 198 -15.99 2.46 -13.96
C LEU A 198 -16.73 1.80 -15.13
N VAL A 199 -16.19 0.71 -15.66
CA VAL A 199 -16.71 -0.01 -16.83
C VAL A 199 -17.20 -1.40 -16.49
N PHE A 200 -16.44 -2.12 -15.64
CA PHE A 200 -16.76 -3.49 -15.29
C PHE A 200 -16.21 -3.85 -13.91
N THR A 201 -16.99 -4.61 -13.15
CA THR A 201 -16.51 -5.30 -11.95
C THR A 201 -17.31 -6.58 -11.72
N VAL A 202 -16.64 -7.62 -11.24
CA VAL A 202 -17.32 -8.82 -10.74
C VAL A 202 -17.97 -8.56 -9.39
N PRO A 203 -18.93 -9.41 -8.94
CA PRO A 203 -19.42 -9.38 -7.56
C PRO A 203 -18.30 -9.47 -6.54
N LYS A 204 -18.47 -8.83 -5.38
CA LYS A 204 -17.50 -8.89 -4.26
C LYS A 204 -17.15 -10.32 -3.88
N SER A 205 -18.10 -11.25 -3.96
CA SER A 205 -17.91 -12.67 -3.70
C SER A 205 -16.81 -13.30 -4.56
N MET A 206 -16.57 -12.76 -5.76
CA MET A 206 -15.48 -13.20 -6.65
C MET A 206 -14.28 -12.27 -6.60
N GLY A 207 -14.50 -10.95 -6.63
CA GLY A 207 -13.44 -9.95 -6.56
C GLY A 207 -12.68 -9.94 -5.24
N LYS A 208 -13.28 -10.48 -4.18
CA LYS A 208 -12.68 -10.66 -2.85
C LYS A 208 -12.95 -12.07 -2.29
N PHE A 209 -12.99 -13.10 -3.15
CA PHE A 209 -13.18 -14.47 -2.70
C PHE A 209 -12.09 -14.90 -1.71
N GLY A 210 -12.49 -15.52 -0.61
CA GLY A 210 -11.62 -15.85 0.51
C GLY A 210 -11.46 -14.73 1.54
N GLY A 211 -11.96 -13.53 1.23
CA GLY A 211 -12.11 -12.40 2.15
C GLY A 211 -10.90 -12.15 3.04
N ASP A 212 -11.17 -11.99 4.35
CA ASP A 212 -10.12 -11.86 5.36
C ASP A 212 -9.46 -13.21 5.69
N THR A 213 -10.17 -14.33 5.52
CA THR A 213 -9.66 -15.68 5.82
C THR A 213 -8.41 -16.01 5.02
N ASP A 214 -8.41 -15.73 3.71
CA ASP A 214 -7.30 -16.03 2.80
C ASP A 214 -6.32 -14.86 2.61
N ASN A 215 -6.54 -13.70 3.22
CA ASN A 215 -5.68 -12.52 3.07
C ASN A 215 -4.25 -12.83 3.53
N TRP A 216 -3.24 -12.53 2.70
CA TRP A 216 -1.83 -12.91 2.85
C TRP A 216 -1.55 -14.41 2.83
N MET A 217 -2.50 -15.22 2.37
CA MET A 217 -2.35 -16.67 2.38
C MET A 217 -2.24 -17.23 0.95
N TRP A 218 -1.62 -18.38 0.84
CA TRP A 218 -1.65 -19.23 -0.34
C TRP A 218 -2.13 -20.62 0.04
N PRO A 219 -2.98 -21.30 -0.77
CA PRO A 219 -3.44 -20.95 -2.11
C PRO A 219 -4.61 -19.96 -2.17
N ARG A 220 -4.63 -19.10 -3.19
CA ARG A 220 -5.66 -18.08 -3.48
C ARG A 220 -6.47 -18.45 -4.72
N GLN A 221 -7.75 -18.01 -4.76
CA GLN A 221 -8.65 -18.24 -5.90
C GLN A 221 -9.48 -16.99 -6.25
N THR A 222 -9.21 -15.87 -5.64
CA THR A 222 -9.93 -14.63 -5.89
C THR A 222 -9.73 -14.10 -7.31
N CYS A 223 -10.76 -13.54 -7.91
CA CYS A 223 -10.68 -12.84 -9.19
C CYS A 223 -10.60 -11.33 -8.97
N ASP A 224 -9.47 -10.90 -8.40
CA ASP A 224 -9.28 -9.53 -7.92
C ASP A 224 -8.96 -8.58 -9.07
N PHE A 225 -10.00 -8.17 -9.81
CA PHE A 225 -9.88 -7.17 -10.87
C PHE A 225 -11.10 -6.27 -10.98
N SER A 226 -10.89 -5.08 -11.52
CA SER A 226 -11.91 -4.14 -11.99
C SER A 226 -11.41 -3.42 -13.23
N VAL A 227 -12.34 -2.94 -14.04
CA VAL A 227 -12.05 -2.28 -15.31
C VAL A 227 -12.56 -0.85 -15.28
N PHE A 228 -11.67 0.07 -15.61
CA PHE A 228 -11.97 1.48 -15.79
C PHE A 228 -11.65 1.91 -17.21
N ARG A 229 -12.10 3.10 -17.60
CA ARG A 229 -11.72 3.74 -18.85
C ARG A 229 -11.30 5.17 -18.61
N ILE A 230 -10.20 5.53 -19.24
CA ILE A 230 -9.72 6.91 -19.30
C ILE A 230 -10.49 7.65 -20.38
N TYR A 231 -10.98 8.84 -20.04
CA TYR A 231 -11.61 9.78 -20.98
C TYR A 231 -10.73 11.01 -21.18
N ALA A 232 -10.79 11.58 -22.36
CA ALA A 232 -9.96 12.68 -22.81
C ALA A 232 -10.76 13.74 -23.55
N ASP A 233 -10.19 14.92 -23.67
CA ASP A 233 -10.72 16.00 -24.52
C ASP A 233 -10.78 15.54 -25.99
N PRO A 234 -11.92 15.68 -26.67
CA PRO A 234 -12.12 15.16 -28.03
C PRO A 234 -11.25 15.83 -29.10
N LYS A 235 -10.68 16.99 -28.84
CA LYS A 235 -9.87 17.74 -29.81
C LYS A 235 -8.38 17.43 -29.67
N THR A 236 -7.93 17.26 -28.41
CA THR A 236 -6.51 17.15 -28.09
C THR A 236 -6.08 15.72 -27.75
N ASN A 237 -7.05 14.84 -27.44
CA ASN A 237 -6.81 13.53 -26.83
C ASN A 237 -5.99 13.65 -25.52
N GLY A 238 -6.04 14.80 -24.87
CA GLY A 238 -5.32 15.12 -23.63
C GLY A 238 -6.23 15.09 -22.40
N PRO A 239 -5.63 15.25 -21.20
CA PRO A 239 -6.39 15.33 -19.96
C PRO A 239 -7.45 16.41 -19.97
N ALA A 240 -8.61 16.09 -19.41
CA ALA A 240 -9.71 17.02 -19.20
C ALA A 240 -10.44 16.69 -17.89
N ALA A 241 -11.06 17.71 -17.28
CA ALA A 241 -12.04 17.48 -16.25
C ALA A 241 -13.24 16.72 -16.81
N TYR A 242 -13.99 16.04 -15.94
CA TYR A 242 -15.19 15.31 -16.37
C TYR A 242 -16.11 16.19 -17.22
N SER A 243 -16.48 15.66 -18.38
CA SER A 243 -17.51 16.20 -19.26
C SER A 243 -18.21 15.06 -19.99
N LYS A 244 -19.51 15.26 -20.28
CA LYS A 244 -20.27 14.33 -21.12
C LYS A 244 -19.74 14.29 -22.57
N ASP A 245 -19.05 15.34 -23.00
CA ASP A 245 -18.47 15.46 -24.35
C ASP A 245 -17.09 14.80 -24.47
N ASN A 246 -16.47 14.40 -23.36
CA ASN A 246 -15.21 13.69 -23.39
C ASN A 246 -15.38 12.32 -24.08
N VAL A 247 -14.34 11.91 -24.78
CA VAL A 247 -14.28 10.64 -25.53
C VAL A 247 -13.26 9.68 -24.90
N PRO A 248 -13.34 8.37 -25.18
CA PRO A 248 -12.30 7.44 -24.76
C PRO A 248 -10.90 7.93 -25.17
N TYR A 249 -9.95 7.85 -24.24
CA TYR A 249 -8.56 8.19 -24.50
C TYR A 249 -7.92 7.19 -25.46
N HIS A 250 -7.19 7.65 -26.47
CA HIS A 250 -6.44 6.81 -27.40
C HIS A 250 -4.95 6.83 -27.05
N PRO A 251 -4.47 5.85 -26.25
CA PRO A 251 -3.06 5.75 -25.87
C PRO A 251 -2.17 5.39 -27.06
N LYS A 252 -0.92 5.84 -27.05
CA LYS A 252 0.09 5.39 -28.03
C LYS A 252 0.55 3.95 -27.77
N ARG A 253 0.43 3.50 -26.50
CA ARG A 253 0.81 2.14 -26.10
C ARG A 253 -0.22 1.58 -25.11
N TRP A 254 -0.58 0.32 -25.32
CA TRP A 254 -1.31 -0.52 -24.39
C TRP A 254 -0.66 -1.91 -24.30
N ALA A 255 -0.92 -2.63 -23.22
CA ALA A 255 -0.43 -3.98 -23.00
C ALA A 255 -1.20 -4.97 -23.89
N GLN A 256 -0.49 -5.80 -24.64
CA GLN A 256 -1.10 -6.93 -25.34
C GLN A 256 -1.42 -8.02 -24.31
N VAL A 257 -2.68 -8.41 -24.23
CA VAL A 257 -3.13 -9.49 -23.35
C VAL A 257 -2.84 -10.84 -24.00
N SER A 258 -2.23 -11.78 -23.23
CA SER A 258 -1.83 -13.09 -23.72
C SER A 258 -2.71 -14.20 -23.16
N LEU A 259 -3.22 -15.05 -24.05
CA LEU A 259 -3.92 -16.31 -23.71
C LEU A 259 -2.99 -17.55 -23.73
N GLN A 260 -1.67 -17.35 -23.93
CA GLN A 260 -0.73 -18.46 -24.03
C GLN A 260 -0.48 -19.19 -22.70
N GLY A 261 -0.76 -18.50 -21.57
CA GLY A 261 -0.46 -19.01 -20.23
C GLY A 261 1.03 -18.94 -19.89
N TYR A 262 1.40 -19.71 -18.89
CA TYR A 262 2.76 -19.76 -18.30
C TYR A 262 2.99 -21.15 -17.69
N LYS A 263 4.24 -21.47 -17.43
CA LYS A 263 4.67 -22.68 -16.73
C LYS A 263 5.75 -22.35 -15.70
N ASP A 264 6.07 -23.31 -14.87
CA ASP A 264 7.14 -23.21 -13.87
C ASP A 264 8.48 -22.85 -14.52
N GLY A 265 9.16 -21.84 -13.97
CA GLY A 265 10.42 -21.32 -14.47
C GLY A 265 10.29 -20.29 -15.61
N ASP A 266 9.11 -19.99 -16.13
CA ASP A 266 8.95 -18.94 -17.12
C ASP A 266 9.24 -17.57 -16.52
N TYR A 267 9.92 -16.71 -17.29
CA TYR A 267 10.18 -15.32 -16.89
C TYR A 267 8.90 -14.56 -16.63
N ALA A 268 8.89 -13.80 -15.55
CA ALA A 268 7.83 -12.87 -15.22
C ALA A 268 8.42 -11.55 -14.67
N MET A 269 7.84 -10.42 -15.04
CA MET A 269 8.14 -9.13 -14.44
C MET A 269 6.87 -8.41 -14.02
N THR A 270 6.97 -7.66 -12.93
CA THR A 270 5.91 -6.78 -12.42
C THR A 270 6.35 -5.34 -12.57
N MET A 271 5.53 -4.51 -13.19
CA MET A 271 5.77 -3.08 -13.33
C MET A 271 4.66 -2.31 -12.64
N GLY A 272 5.00 -1.40 -11.73
CA GLY A 272 3.99 -0.65 -11.00
C GLY A 272 4.56 0.42 -10.10
N TYR A 273 3.74 0.84 -9.15
CA TYR A 273 4.03 1.93 -8.24
C TYR A 273 4.03 1.42 -6.79
N PRO A 274 5.08 0.69 -6.38
CA PRO A 274 5.21 0.22 -5.00
C PRO A 274 5.28 1.40 -4.03
N GLY A 275 4.58 1.28 -2.89
CA GLY A 275 4.37 2.36 -1.94
C GLY A 275 5.60 2.74 -1.15
N SER A 276 5.98 1.91 -0.19
CA SER A 276 7.14 2.16 0.66
C SER A 276 7.78 0.86 1.14
N THR A 277 9.10 0.87 1.22
CA THR A 277 9.92 -0.17 1.86
C THR A 277 10.98 0.51 2.73
N GLU A 278 11.61 -0.26 3.62
CA GLU A 278 12.68 0.20 4.52
C GLU A 278 13.84 -0.81 4.53
N ARG A 279 14.35 -1.14 3.32
CA ARG A 279 15.43 -2.13 3.11
C ARG A 279 16.77 -1.67 3.66
N TYR A 280 16.98 -0.36 3.73
CA TYR A 280 18.19 0.25 4.28
C TYR A 280 18.14 0.40 5.80
N LEU A 281 17.00 0.17 6.45
CA LEU A 281 16.82 0.31 7.88
C LEU A 281 17.83 -0.55 8.67
N SER A 282 18.40 0.03 9.72
CA SER A 282 19.36 -0.62 10.60
C SER A 282 18.72 -1.75 11.44
N SER A 283 19.57 -2.61 12.02
CA SER A 283 19.13 -3.64 12.97
C SER A 283 18.37 -3.03 14.16
N TYR A 284 18.76 -1.82 14.61
CA TYR A 284 18.09 -1.10 15.69
C TYR A 284 16.69 -0.63 15.28
N GLY A 285 16.55 -0.14 14.04
CA GLY A 285 15.26 0.26 13.47
C GLY A 285 14.31 -0.91 13.35
N ILE A 286 14.77 -2.04 12.81
CA ILE A 286 13.97 -3.27 12.70
C ILE A 286 13.54 -3.78 14.08
N GLN A 287 14.43 -3.76 15.06
CA GLN A 287 14.07 -4.16 16.43
C GLN A 287 13.00 -3.23 17.01
N THR A 288 13.12 -1.92 16.80
CA THR A 288 12.14 -0.93 17.25
C THR A 288 10.80 -1.11 16.55
N MET A 289 10.79 -1.34 15.23
CA MET A 289 9.58 -1.66 14.46
C MET A 289 8.88 -2.90 15.02
N ARG A 290 9.64 -3.99 15.30
CA ARG A 290 9.10 -5.21 15.87
C ARG A 290 8.46 -4.98 17.24
N ASP A 291 9.18 -4.32 18.16
CA ASP A 291 8.86 -4.29 19.59
C ASP A 291 7.97 -3.07 19.95
N ALA A 292 8.18 -1.91 19.31
CA ALA A 292 7.51 -0.65 19.66
C ALA A 292 6.41 -0.23 18.67
N GLU A 293 6.32 -0.87 17.49
CA GLU A 293 5.29 -0.57 16.51
C GLU A 293 4.39 -1.77 16.21
N ASN A 294 4.94 -2.88 15.72
CA ASN A 294 4.14 -4.04 15.32
C ASN A 294 3.50 -4.75 16.52
N ALA A 295 4.24 -4.97 17.60
CA ALA A 295 3.72 -5.67 18.77
C ALA A 295 2.53 -4.93 19.41
N PRO A 296 2.62 -3.63 19.74
CA PRO A 296 1.48 -2.90 20.30
C PRO A 296 0.34 -2.74 19.27
N ARG A 297 0.63 -2.54 17.98
CA ARG A 297 -0.40 -2.51 16.92
C ARG A 297 -1.20 -3.81 16.88
N ALA A 298 -0.53 -4.95 16.89
CA ALA A 298 -1.16 -6.25 16.89
C ALA A 298 -2.03 -6.44 18.14
N GLN A 299 -1.56 -6.04 19.32
CA GLN A 299 -2.25 -6.17 20.57
C GLN A 299 -3.51 -5.28 20.61
N VAL A 300 -3.40 -3.96 20.32
CA VAL A 300 -4.54 -3.02 20.35
C VAL A 300 -5.60 -3.39 19.32
N ARG A 301 -5.18 -3.75 18.09
CA ARG A 301 -6.14 -4.18 17.06
C ARG A 301 -6.80 -5.50 17.39
N GLY A 302 -6.11 -6.43 18.03
CA GLY A 302 -6.69 -7.69 18.48
C GLY A 302 -7.88 -7.47 19.40
N VAL A 303 -7.71 -6.73 20.50
CA VAL A 303 -8.81 -6.47 21.45
C VAL A 303 -9.95 -5.65 20.84
N LYS A 304 -9.64 -4.71 19.95
CA LYS A 304 -10.66 -3.95 19.21
C LYS A 304 -11.50 -4.86 18.31
N GLN A 305 -10.85 -5.72 17.55
CA GLN A 305 -11.50 -6.60 16.57
C GLN A 305 -12.40 -7.65 17.23
N GLU A 306 -12.09 -8.12 18.42
CA GLU A 306 -12.95 -9.00 19.20
C GLU A 306 -14.32 -8.33 19.48
N VAL A 307 -14.30 -7.06 19.90
CA VAL A 307 -15.53 -6.28 20.11
C VAL A 307 -16.27 -6.05 18.79
N MET A 308 -15.56 -5.64 17.74
CA MET A 308 -16.17 -5.41 16.42
C MET A 308 -16.86 -6.68 15.91
N GLN A 309 -16.18 -7.83 15.95
CA GLN A 309 -16.74 -9.10 15.50
C GLN A 309 -17.96 -9.52 16.32
N LYS A 310 -17.97 -9.29 17.63
CA LYS A 310 -19.12 -9.58 18.50
C LYS A 310 -20.38 -8.86 17.99
N HIS A 311 -20.28 -7.56 17.73
CA HIS A 311 -21.41 -6.77 17.24
C HIS A 311 -21.80 -7.10 15.80
N MET A 312 -20.80 -7.27 14.91
CA MET A 312 -21.02 -7.60 13.49
C MET A 312 -21.69 -8.97 13.30
N ARG A 313 -21.43 -9.94 14.20
CA ARG A 313 -22.11 -11.25 14.17
C ARG A 313 -23.52 -11.19 14.72
N ALA A 314 -23.79 -10.26 15.62
CA ALA A 314 -25.10 -10.13 16.25
C ALA A 314 -26.10 -9.35 15.39
N ASP A 315 -25.63 -8.45 14.53
CA ASP A 315 -26.49 -7.56 13.72
C ASP A 315 -25.89 -7.35 12.32
N GLU A 316 -26.68 -7.71 11.30
CA GLU A 316 -26.27 -7.60 9.90
C GLU A 316 -26.12 -6.13 9.45
N ALA A 317 -26.91 -5.21 9.94
CA ALA A 317 -26.78 -3.79 9.62
C ALA A 317 -25.48 -3.22 10.18
N VAL A 318 -25.06 -3.65 11.37
CA VAL A 318 -23.77 -3.32 11.96
C VAL A 318 -22.64 -3.94 11.12
N ARG A 319 -22.79 -5.19 10.69
CA ARG A 319 -21.82 -5.86 9.83
C ARG A 319 -21.56 -5.06 8.55
N ILE A 320 -22.61 -4.63 7.86
CA ILE A 320 -22.50 -3.83 6.62
C ILE A 320 -21.74 -2.51 6.85
N LYS A 321 -22.02 -1.80 7.95
CA LYS A 321 -21.35 -0.54 8.30
C LYS A 321 -19.87 -0.71 8.62
N TYR A 322 -19.48 -1.85 9.20
CA TYR A 322 -18.13 -2.04 9.72
C TYR A 322 -17.27 -3.02 8.92
N ASP A 323 -17.79 -3.69 7.91
CA ASP A 323 -17.07 -4.69 7.10
C ASP A 323 -15.75 -4.13 6.51
N SER A 324 -15.81 -2.94 5.89
CA SER A 324 -14.62 -2.27 5.34
C SER A 324 -13.64 -1.81 6.43
N LYS A 325 -14.16 -1.27 7.54
CA LYS A 325 -13.35 -0.82 8.67
C LYS A 325 -12.65 -2.00 9.35
N TYR A 326 -13.37 -3.10 9.52
CA TYR A 326 -12.83 -4.35 10.07
C TYR A 326 -11.76 -4.94 9.15
N ALA A 327 -12.06 -5.07 7.84
CA ALA A 327 -11.12 -5.61 6.86
C ALA A 327 -9.82 -4.82 6.82
N SER A 328 -9.89 -3.48 6.83
CA SER A 328 -8.71 -2.62 6.92
C SER A 328 -7.94 -2.83 8.22
N SER A 329 -8.65 -2.89 9.36
CA SER A 329 -8.00 -3.15 10.66
C SER A 329 -7.31 -4.51 10.69
N SER A 330 -7.96 -5.56 10.19
CA SER A 330 -7.45 -6.94 10.15
C SER A 330 -6.25 -7.08 9.21
N ASN A 331 -6.26 -6.40 8.06
CA ASN A 331 -5.14 -6.41 7.14
C ASN A 331 -3.83 -5.94 7.82
N TYR A 332 -3.85 -4.79 8.48
CA TYR A 332 -2.67 -4.29 9.21
C TYR A 332 -2.35 -5.09 10.48
N TRP A 333 -3.34 -5.71 11.11
CA TRP A 333 -3.15 -6.62 12.24
C TRP A 333 -2.39 -7.87 11.81
N LYS A 334 -2.82 -8.52 10.73
CA LYS A 334 -2.13 -9.67 10.13
C LYS A 334 -0.73 -9.32 9.65
N ASN A 335 -0.58 -8.16 9.00
CA ASN A 335 0.72 -7.66 8.57
C ASN A 335 1.68 -7.51 9.75
N ALA A 336 1.28 -6.87 10.84
CA ALA A 336 2.13 -6.69 12.03
C ALA A 336 2.55 -8.03 12.66
N ILE A 337 1.62 -8.97 12.79
CA ILE A 337 1.89 -10.32 13.33
C ILE A 337 2.82 -11.10 12.41
N GLY A 338 2.52 -11.12 11.10
CA GLY A 338 3.29 -11.87 10.12
C GLY A 338 4.69 -11.32 9.93
N MET A 339 4.82 -10.00 9.85
CA MET A 339 6.14 -9.35 9.78
C MET A 339 6.99 -9.70 11.01
N ASN A 340 6.46 -9.60 12.23
CA ASN A 340 7.20 -9.98 13.44
C ASN A 340 7.61 -11.44 13.43
N LYS A 341 6.71 -12.33 12.99
CA LYS A 341 7.03 -13.76 12.85
C LYS A 341 8.14 -13.99 11.83
N CYS A 342 8.14 -13.30 10.69
CA CYS A 342 9.21 -13.37 9.71
C CYS A 342 10.52 -12.79 10.26
N ILE A 343 10.49 -11.64 10.95
CA ILE A 343 11.67 -11.04 11.59
C ILE A 343 12.36 -12.07 12.50
N ASP A 344 11.57 -12.77 13.33
CA ASP A 344 12.08 -13.74 14.29
C ASP A 344 12.53 -15.05 13.63
N SER A 345 11.74 -15.62 12.72
CA SER A 345 12.03 -16.92 12.09
C SER A 345 13.20 -16.88 11.11
N ILE A 346 13.37 -15.79 10.39
CA ILE A 346 14.51 -15.55 9.48
C ILE A 346 15.73 -15.05 10.26
N GLY A 347 15.52 -14.42 11.42
CA GLY A 347 16.58 -13.80 12.22
C GLY A 347 17.09 -12.49 11.63
N ILE A 348 16.19 -11.68 11.02
CA ILE A 348 16.55 -10.48 10.24
C ILE A 348 17.39 -9.49 11.05
N VAL A 349 17.08 -9.29 12.34
CA VAL A 349 17.86 -8.41 13.23
C VAL A 349 19.33 -8.85 13.29
N ASN A 350 19.59 -10.16 13.39
CA ASN A 350 20.95 -10.68 13.45
C ASN A 350 21.66 -10.57 12.10
N LEU A 351 20.97 -10.85 10.99
CA LEU A 351 21.53 -10.66 9.65
C LEU A 351 21.99 -9.21 9.43
N LYS A 352 21.17 -8.24 9.84
CA LYS A 352 21.53 -6.81 9.75
C LYS A 352 22.71 -6.46 10.67
N ARG A 353 22.78 -7.00 11.90
CA ARG A 353 23.91 -6.77 12.82
C ARG A 353 25.23 -7.32 12.27
N GLU A 354 25.21 -8.49 11.67
CA GLU A 354 26.39 -9.06 11.01
C GLU A 354 26.85 -8.18 9.86
N TYR A 355 25.92 -7.69 9.05
CA TYR A 355 26.20 -6.76 7.97
C TYR A 355 26.79 -5.43 8.51
N GLU A 356 26.17 -4.82 9.52
CA GLU A 356 26.63 -3.59 10.17
C GLU A 356 28.02 -3.76 10.81
N THR A 357 28.34 -4.94 11.33
CA THR A 357 29.69 -5.26 11.83
C THR A 357 30.72 -5.21 10.71
N SER A 358 30.38 -5.76 9.53
CA SER A 358 31.23 -5.71 8.34
C SER A 358 31.38 -4.30 7.82
N LEU A 359 30.32 -3.50 7.83
CA LEU A 359 30.32 -2.12 7.41
C LEU A 359 31.13 -1.22 8.34
N ARG A 360 31.05 -1.44 9.65
CA ARG A 360 31.89 -0.76 10.66
C ARG A 360 33.38 -1.07 10.43
N ALA A 361 33.72 -2.32 10.21
CA ALA A 361 35.09 -2.73 9.91
C ALA A 361 35.62 -2.12 8.60
N TRP A 362 34.77 -2.00 7.57
CA TRP A 362 35.12 -1.31 6.32
C TRP A 362 35.35 0.18 6.57
N GLN A 363 34.47 0.86 7.30
CA GLN A 363 34.61 2.27 7.65
C GLN A 363 35.90 2.57 8.41
N ASP A 364 36.32 1.71 9.34
CA ASP A 364 37.55 1.84 10.11
C ASP A 364 38.82 1.71 9.24
N THR A 365 38.74 0.94 8.15
CA THR A 365 39.87 0.72 7.24
C THR A 365 39.97 1.77 6.12
N ALA A 366 38.87 2.34 5.71
CA ALA A 366 38.76 3.34 4.68
C ALA A 366 39.15 4.72 5.25
N LYS A 367 40.46 4.96 5.50
CA LYS A 367 40.92 6.24 6.04
C LYS A 367 40.50 7.40 5.17
N ALA A 368 39.49 8.11 5.66
CA ALA A 368 39.23 9.53 5.48
C ALA A 368 38.96 10.04 4.05
N ALA A 369 37.81 9.79 3.55
CA ALA A 369 37.17 10.83 2.76
C ALA A 369 36.15 11.54 3.66
N ASN A 370 36.07 12.84 3.61
CA ASN A 370 35.10 13.68 4.30
C ASN A 370 33.71 13.57 3.65
N ASP A 371 33.32 12.35 3.22
CA ASP A 371 32.06 12.04 2.54
C ASP A 371 31.02 11.44 3.51
N LEU A 372 29.78 11.41 3.09
CA LEU A 372 28.66 10.92 3.90
C LEU A 372 28.83 9.44 4.31
N ALA A 373 29.48 8.64 3.46
CA ALA A 373 29.70 7.22 3.68
C ALA A 373 30.56 6.89 4.93
N HIS A 374 31.32 7.87 5.44
CA HIS A 374 32.18 7.71 6.60
C HIS A 374 31.65 8.41 7.85
N LYS A 375 30.39 8.90 7.84
CA LYS A 375 29.80 9.65 8.95
C LYS A 375 28.90 8.80 9.85
N VAL A 376 28.71 7.52 9.56
CA VAL A 376 27.90 6.66 10.42
C VAL A 376 28.50 6.57 11.81
N ASP A 377 27.71 6.94 12.80
CA ASP A 377 28.00 6.69 14.22
C ASP A 377 27.02 5.63 14.75
N PHE A 378 27.45 4.38 14.70
CA PHE A 378 26.64 3.23 15.12
C PHE A 378 26.26 3.28 16.60
N ASP A 379 27.12 3.86 17.46
CA ASP A 379 26.84 3.94 18.90
C ASP A 379 25.82 5.05 19.18
N LYS A 380 25.92 6.18 18.47
CA LYS A 380 24.89 7.23 18.46
C LYS A 380 23.57 6.67 17.97
N LEU A 381 23.56 5.93 16.86
CA LEU A 381 22.35 5.33 16.27
C LEU A 381 21.67 4.38 17.27
N ALA A 382 22.44 3.47 17.87
CA ALA A 382 21.94 2.56 18.93
C ALA A 382 21.31 3.32 20.10
N LYS A 383 21.97 4.39 20.56
CA LYS A 383 21.48 5.24 21.65
C LYS A 383 20.18 5.94 21.29
N LEU A 384 20.09 6.54 20.10
CA LEU A 384 18.89 7.22 19.62
C LEU A 384 17.68 6.28 19.55
N TYR A 385 17.85 5.08 19.01
CA TYR A 385 16.78 4.10 18.97
C TYR A 385 16.35 3.65 20.36
N LYS A 386 17.29 3.43 21.26
CA LYS A 386 16.98 3.11 22.65
C LYS A 386 16.19 4.22 23.35
N GLU A 387 16.55 5.47 23.13
CA GLU A 387 15.86 6.64 23.68
C GLU A 387 14.46 6.85 23.07
N SER A 388 14.28 6.49 21.79
CA SER A 388 12.99 6.62 21.11
C SER A 388 12.01 5.47 21.39
N ALA A 389 12.47 4.32 21.87
CA ALA A 389 11.65 3.10 21.96
C ALA A 389 10.40 3.26 22.83
N ASP A 390 10.53 3.87 24.01
CA ASP A 390 9.41 4.10 24.94
C ASP A 390 8.35 5.04 24.34
N VAL A 391 8.80 6.15 23.78
CA VAL A 391 7.88 7.12 23.17
C VAL A 391 7.21 6.55 21.90
N LYS A 392 7.90 5.77 21.09
CA LYS A 392 7.33 5.08 19.93
C LYS A 392 6.30 4.03 20.31
N TYR A 393 6.60 3.26 21.36
CA TYR A 393 5.65 2.28 21.90
C TYR A 393 4.37 2.97 22.40
N ALA A 394 4.52 4.02 23.20
CA ALA A 394 3.37 4.79 23.71
C ALA A 394 2.59 5.46 22.57
N TRP A 395 3.28 6.04 21.59
CA TRP A 395 2.66 6.62 20.38
C TRP A 395 1.86 5.61 19.59
N THR A 396 2.39 4.39 19.39
CA THR A 396 1.65 3.35 18.66
C THR A 396 0.37 2.97 19.40
N ASN A 397 0.45 2.74 20.71
CA ASN A 397 -0.75 2.50 21.53
C ASN A 397 -1.76 3.65 21.44
N PHE A 398 -1.29 4.89 21.53
CA PHE A 398 -2.14 6.09 21.43
C PHE A 398 -2.83 6.19 20.06
N SER A 399 -2.05 6.07 19.00
CA SER A 399 -2.56 6.23 17.64
C SER A 399 -3.57 5.14 17.26
N GLU A 400 -3.33 3.90 17.68
CA GLU A 400 -4.25 2.77 17.43
C GLU A 400 -5.52 2.84 18.31
N SER A 401 -5.44 3.48 19.50
CA SER A 401 -6.56 3.57 20.45
C SER A 401 -7.46 4.78 20.21
N PHE A 402 -6.93 5.92 19.77
CA PHE A 402 -7.68 7.19 19.80
C PHE A 402 -7.77 7.93 18.47
N THR A 403 -6.86 7.69 17.51
CA THR A 403 -6.93 8.35 16.20
C THR A 403 -7.91 7.63 15.26
N ARG A 404 -7.98 8.08 14.00
CA ARG A 404 -8.79 7.41 12.94
C ARG A 404 -8.55 5.89 12.85
N ARG A 405 -7.38 5.39 13.32
CA ARG A 405 -7.04 3.97 13.33
C ARG A 405 -7.89 3.16 14.32
N SER A 406 -8.44 3.81 15.33
CA SER A 406 -9.34 3.16 16.30
C SER A 406 -10.68 2.74 15.68
N ASN A 407 -11.11 3.37 14.58
CA ASN A 407 -12.44 3.27 13.98
C ASN A 407 -13.58 3.75 14.90
N ILE A 408 -13.29 4.62 15.88
CA ILE A 408 -14.25 5.20 16.80
C ILE A 408 -14.66 6.58 16.30
N GLU A 409 -15.94 6.76 16.01
CA GLU A 409 -16.44 8.03 15.48
C GLU A 409 -16.33 9.16 16.50
N PHE A 410 -16.64 8.88 17.77
CA PHE A 410 -16.53 9.88 18.84
C PHE A 410 -15.11 10.47 18.93
N SER A 411 -14.10 9.62 19.05
CA SER A 411 -12.69 10.07 19.14
C SER A 411 -12.25 10.83 17.89
N THR A 412 -12.65 10.34 16.71
CA THR A 412 -12.35 10.98 15.43
C THR A 412 -12.93 12.39 15.37
N ARG A 413 -14.18 12.59 15.78
CA ARG A 413 -14.82 13.92 15.82
C ARG A 413 -14.18 14.82 16.86
N ALA A 414 -13.88 14.29 18.05
CA ALA A 414 -13.25 15.07 19.13
C ALA A 414 -11.88 15.63 18.72
N ILE A 415 -11.01 14.81 18.13
CA ILE A 415 -9.69 15.23 17.64
C ILE A 415 -9.82 16.20 16.46
N LYS A 416 -10.69 15.89 15.49
CA LYS A 416 -10.87 16.72 14.29
C LYS A 416 -11.38 18.13 14.60
N LEU A 417 -12.18 18.24 15.67
CA LEU A 417 -12.68 19.51 16.15
C LEU A 417 -11.54 20.43 16.59
N GLN A 418 -10.56 19.90 17.32
CA GLN A 418 -9.38 20.63 17.81
C GLN A 418 -8.47 21.05 16.64
N THR A 419 -8.15 20.11 15.73
CA THR A 419 -7.33 20.38 14.54
C THR A 419 -7.95 21.44 13.65
N ASN A 420 -9.28 21.46 13.50
CA ASN A 420 -9.98 22.49 12.74
C ASN A 420 -9.91 23.89 13.37
N MET A 421 -9.82 23.98 14.68
CA MET A 421 -9.63 25.25 15.39
C MET A 421 -8.21 25.80 15.20
N GLU A 422 -7.19 24.95 15.32
CA GLU A 422 -5.78 25.34 15.16
C GLU A 422 -5.44 25.75 13.71
N VAL A 423 -5.84 24.94 12.72
CA VAL A 423 -5.50 25.17 11.30
C VAL A 423 -6.26 26.34 10.68
N LYS A 424 -7.49 26.62 11.13
CA LYS A 424 -8.33 27.65 10.51
C LYS A 424 -8.24 29.03 11.20
N GLY A 425 -7.57 29.14 12.33
CA GLY A 425 -7.36 30.37 13.09
C GLY A 425 -8.60 31.30 13.18
N PRO A 426 -8.71 32.18 14.17
CA PRO A 426 -9.90 33.01 14.33
C PRO A 426 -10.18 33.95 13.17
N GLU A 427 -9.21 34.22 12.29
CA GLU A 427 -9.37 35.18 11.18
C GLU A 427 -9.98 34.58 9.90
N LYS A 428 -9.78 33.31 9.59
CA LYS A 428 -10.33 32.69 8.37
C LYS A 428 -11.79 32.24 8.51
N ASN A 429 -12.31 32.09 9.72
CA ASN A 429 -13.68 31.62 9.99
C ASN A 429 -14.60 32.71 10.56
N LYS A 430 -14.41 33.98 10.22
CA LYS A 430 -15.31 35.10 10.65
C LYS A 430 -16.80 34.91 10.28
N LYS A 431 -17.14 33.92 9.41
CA LYS A 431 -18.51 33.62 9.02
C LYS A 431 -19.21 32.51 9.79
N LYS A 432 -18.47 31.55 10.42
CA LYS A 432 -19.08 30.48 11.23
C LYS A 432 -18.38 30.41 12.59
N GLN A 433 -19.03 30.91 13.60
CA GLN A 433 -18.54 30.85 14.99
C GLN A 433 -18.91 29.54 15.69
N TYR A 434 -19.34 28.52 14.95
CA TYR A 434 -19.74 27.22 15.48
C TYR A 434 -19.43 26.10 14.51
N HIS A 435 -19.29 24.88 15.07
CA HIS A 435 -19.33 23.62 14.32
C HIS A 435 -20.72 23.02 14.45
N GLU A 436 -21.32 22.60 13.33
CA GLU A 436 -22.58 21.87 13.29
C GLU A 436 -22.29 20.40 12.96
N PHE A 437 -22.80 19.51 13.79
CA PHE A 437 -22.54 18.07 13.63
C PHE A 437 -23.57 17.44 12.71
N GLU A 438 -23.06 16.87 11.62
CA GLU A 438 -23.85 16.11 10.65
C GLU A 438 -24.27 14.73 11.20
N ASP A 439 -25.36 14.20 10.65
CA ASP A 439 -25.78 12.84 10.89
C ASP A 439 -25.01 11.89 9.95
N ASN A 440 -24.16 11.06 10.50
CA ASN A 440 -23.50 9.97 9.79
C ASN A 440 -23.75 8.61 10.46
N SER A 441 -24.91 8.48 11.13
CA SER A 441 -25.36 7.22 11.73
C SER A 441 -25.52 6.07 10.71
N ALA A 442 -25.56 6.38 9.42
CA ALA A 442 -25.50 5.37 8.35
C ALA A 442 -24.17 4.63 8.31
N GLU A 443 -23.07 5.24 8.79
CA GLU A 443 -21.72 4.70 8.69
C GLU A 443 -21.14 4.18 10.00
N TRP A 444 -21.81 4.38 11.12
CA TRP A 444 -21.36 3.95 12.44
C TRP A 444 -22.50 3.43 13.30
N ASP A 445 -22.16 2.64 14.33
CA ASP A 445 -23.08 2.11 15.32
C ASP A 445 -22.70 2.56 16.73
N MET A 446 -23.68 3.07 17.49
CA MET A 446 -23.44 3.66 18.81
C MET A 446 -23.02 2.61 19.85
N ALA A 447 -23.60 1.44 19.83
CA ALA A 447 -23.32 0.41 20.84
C ALA A 447 -21.90 -0.15 20.64
N LEU A 448 -21.54 -0.41 19.39
CA LEU A 448 -20.21 -0.85 19.02
C LEU A 448 -19.17 0.23 19.37
N ASP A 449 -19.39 1.48 18.95
CA ASP A 449 -18.47 2.60 19.19
C ASP A 449 -18.16 2.78 20.67
N LYS A 450 -19.21 2.75 21.52
CA LYS A 450 -19.09 2.84 22.97
C LYS A 450 -18.28 1.69 23.57
N GLU A 451 -18.56 0.46 23.19
CA GLU A 451 -17.87 -0.71 23.74
C GLU A 451 -16.40 -0.75 23.29
N VAL A 452 -16.11 -0.40 22.02
CA VAL A 452 -14.74 -0.27 21.53
C VAL A 452 -13.99 0.82 22.30
N LEU A 453 -14.57 2.01 22.48
CA LEU A 453 -13.89 3.08 23.23
C LEU A 453 -13.63 2.66 24.68
N ALA A 454 -14.60 2.08 25.38
CA ALA A 454 -14.42 1.64 26.77
C ALA A 454 -13.30 0.56 26.87
N THR A 455 -13.25 -0.36 25.93
CA THR A 455 -12.23 -1.41 25.83
C THR A 455 -10.85 -0.81 25.60
N LEU A 456 -10.73 0.14 24.63
CA LEU A 456 -9.46 0.75 24.30
C LEU A 456 -8.96 1.71 25.39
N LEU A 457 -9.85 2.41 26.11
CA LEU A 457 -9.47 3.19 27.29
C LEU A 457 -8.82 2.31 28.36
N LYS A 458 -9.44 1.16 28.67
CA LYS A 458 -8.86 0.20 29.61
C LYS A 458 -7.51 -0.31 29.11
N ASN A 459 -7.48 -0.79 27.88
CA ASN A 459 -6.28 -1.35 27.27
C ASN A 459 -5.11 -0.37 27.25
N TYR A 460 -5.35 0.89 26.90
CA TYR A 460 -4.31 1.93 26.87
C TYR A 460 -3.70 2.17 28.24
N LYS A 461 -4.53 2.30 29.31
CA LYS A 461 -4.03 2.47 30.67
C LYS A 461 -3.19 1.30 31.18
N GLU A 462 -3.52 0.08 30.76
CA GLU A 462 -2.81 -1.13 31.19
C GLU A 462 -1.44 -1.32 30.52
N HIS A 463 -1.21 -0.69 29.35
CA HIS A 463 -0.02 -0.94 28.53
C HIS A 463 0.92 0.28 28.42
N VAL A 464 0.51 1.46 28.84
CA VAL A 464 1.27 2.70 28.64
C VAL A 464 1.64 3.32 29.98
N ASP A 465 2.86 3.85 30.06
CA ASP A 465 3.36 4.55 31.25
C ASP A 465 2.45 5.73 31.64
N ALA A 466 2.30 5.96 32.94
CA ALA A 466 1.43 6.99 33.50
C ALA A 466 1.70 8.41 32.97
N LYS A 467 2.93 8.72 32.58
CA LYS A 467 3.32 10.01 32.00
C LYS A 467 2.62 10.30 30.66
N TRP A 468 2.18 9.26 29.93
CA TRP A 468 1.50 9.36 28.65
C TRP A 468 -0.03 9.28 28.74
N LEU A 469 -0.59 9.20 29.96
CA LEU A 469 -2.04 9.13 30.14
C LEU A 469 -2.68 10.52 29.99
N PRO A 470 -3.67 10.69 29.07
CA PRO A 470 -4.50 11.89 29.03
C PRO A 470 -5.17 12.21 30.36
N LYS A 471 -5.43 13.50 30.63
CA LYS A 471 -5.96 13.98 31.91
C LYS A 471 -7.30 13.36 32.30
N PHE A 472 -8.12 12.99 31.33
CA PHE A 472 -9.42 12.36 31.58
C PHE A 472 -9.33 11.03 32.36
N TYR A 473 -8.18 10.36 32.41
CA TYR A 473 -8.03 9.16 33.25
C TYR A 473 -8.15 9.50 34.74
N LYS A 474 -7.73 10.68 35.16
CA LYS A 474 -7.96 11.15 36.54
C LYS A 474 -9.44 11.34 36.85
N THR A 475 -10.20 11.85 35.88
CA THR A 475 -11.66 11.97 35.97
C THR A 475 -12.34 10.58 36.02
N ILE A 476 -11.90 9.64 35.19
CA ILE A 476 -12.41 8.27 35.22
C ILE A 476 -12.21 7.62 36.60
N ASP A 477 -11.02 7.77 37.16
CA ASP A 477 -10.72 7.18 38.47
C ASP A 477 -11.51 7.87 39.60
N ALA A 478 -11.56 9.21 39.62
CA ALA A 478 -12.16 9.99 40.72
C ALA A 478 -13.69 10.01 40.70
N GLU A 479 -14.30 10.15 39.51
CA GLU A 479 -15.75 10.37 39.38
C GLU A 479 -16.51 9.10 38.96
N PHE A 480 -15.83 8.19 38.27
CA PHE A 480 -16.46 6.96 37.75
C PHE A 480 -15.91 5.68 38.43
N GLY A 481 -15.02 5.80 39.40
CA GLY A 481 -14.43 4.68 40.14
C GLY A 481 -13.68 3.69 39.23
N GLY A 482 -13.05 4.18 38.16
CA GLY A 482 -12.33 3.37 37.18
C GLY A 482 -13.24 2.64 36.19
N ASN A 483 -14.54 2.94 36.14
CA ASN A 483 -15.49 2.30 35.24
C ASN A 483 -15.54 3.01 33.87
N TYR A 484 -14.82 2.47 32.91
CA TYR A 484 -14.70 3.02 31.56
C TYR A 484 -16.03 3.08 30.81
N ALA A 485 -16.89 2.05 30.95
CA ALA A 485 -18.19 2.02 30.29
C ALA A 485 -19.10 3.16 30.79
N LYS A 486 -19.15 3.41 32.11
CA LYS A 486 -19.91 4.55 32.66
C LYS A 486 -19.37 5.90 32.20
N TYR A 487 -18.06 6.04 32.11
CA TYR A 487 -17.46 7.27 31.57
C TYR A 487 -17.83 7.47 30.10
N VAL A 488 -17.76 6.44 29.30
CA VAL A 488 -18.17 6.48 27.88
C VAL A 488 -19.64 6.83 27.74
N ASP A 489 -20.52 6.22 28.53
CA ASP A 489 -21.96 6.59 28.56
C ASP A 489 -22.17 8.06 28.89
N TYR A 490 -21.44 8.59 29.89
CA TYR A 490 -21.44 10.01 30.22
C TYR A 490 -21.01 10.90 29.04
N LEU A 491 -19.96 10.53 28.31
CA LEU A 491 -19.51 11.26 27.12
C LEU A 491 -20.62 11.37 26.07
N TRP A 492 -21.28 10.25 25.74
CA TRP A 492 -22.38 10.24 24.75
C TRP A 492 -23.63 10.98 25.21
N GLU A 493 -23.95 10.89 26.50
CA GLU A 493 -25.13 11.57 27.06
C GLU A 493 -24.95 13.08 27.10
N LYS A 494 -23.82 13.55 27.56
CA LYS A 494 -23.60 14.97 27.91
C LYS A 494 -22.97 15.78 26.78
N SER A 495 -22.16 15.18 25.91
CA SER A 495 -21.51 15.91 24.81
C SER A 495 -22.46 16.19 23.65
N LEU A 496 -22.20 17.27 22.94
CA LEU A 496 -22.88 17.64 21.69
C LEU A 496 -22.26 16.94 20.45
N ILE A 497 -21.06 16.36 20.54
CA ILE A 497 -20.29 15.85 19.42
C ILE A 497 -21.03 14.80 18.59
N MET A 498 -21.85 13.95 19.24
CA MET A 498 -22.62 12.90 18.57
C MET A 498 -24.10 13.27 18.32
N LYS A 499 -24.48 14.52 18.59
CA LYS A 499 -25.89 14.97 18.43
C LYS A 499 -26.10 15.66 17.10
N LYS A 500 -26.87 15.02 16.21
CA LYS A 500 -27.26 15.55 14.89
C LYS A 500 -27.79 16.98 14.98
N GLY A 501 -27.29 17.87 14.13
CA GLY A 501 -27.72 19.26 14.06
C GLY A 501 -27.33 20.12 15.27
N ALA A 502 -26.63 19.55 16.24
CA ALA A 502 -26.13 20.31 17.37
C ALA A 502 -25.06 21.32 16.93
N LYS A 503 -25.10 22.53 17.49
CA LYS A 503 -24.15 23.61 17.19
C LYS A 503 -23.26 23.88 18.38
N LEU A 504 -21.97 23.62 18.21
CA LEU A 504 -20.95 23.88 19.19
C LEU A 504 -20.25 25.22 18.88
N TYR A 505 -20.48 26.22 19.74
CA TYR A 505 -19.96 27.57 19.52
C TYR A 505 -18.58 27.74 20.14
N PHE A 506 -17.56 28.05 19.35
CA PHE A 506 -16.17 28.18 19.76
C PHE A 506 -15.86 29.39 20.67
N ASN A 507 -16.66 30.45 20.57
CA ASN A 507 -16.46 31.70 21.29
C ASN A 507 -17.36 31.83 22.52
N LYS A 508 -18.13 30.79 22.88
CA LYS A 508 -19.01 30.84 24.05
C LYS A 508 -18.28 30.34 25.30
N LYS A 509 -18.49 31.08 26.40
CA LYS A 509 -18.09 30.67 27.74
C LYS A 509 -18.74 29.30 28.03
N GLY A 510 -17.95 28.26 28.16
CA GLY A 510 -18.44 26.89 28.36
C GLY A 510 -18.19 25.93 27.21
N TYR A 511 -17.51 26.36 26.14
CA TYR A 511 -17.04 25.43 25.06
C TYR A 511 -16.26 24.25 25.67
N GLU A 512 -15.29 24.56 26.52
CA GLU A 512 -14.45 23.58 27.22
C GLU A 512 -15.20 22.71 28.25
N LYS A 513 -16.46 23.08 28.57
CA LYS A 513 -17.31 22.32 29.51
C LYS A 513 -18.03 21.15 28.81
N ASP A 514 -18.05 21.10 27.47
CA ASP A 514 -18.51 19.93 26.79
C ASP A 514 -17.51 18.77 26.98
N PRO A 515 -17.95 17.63 27.54
CA PRO A 515 -17.03 16.56 27.89
C PRO A 515 -16.32 15.95 26.67
N GLY A 516 -16.91 16.00 25.48
CA GLY A 516 -16.26 15.55 24.25
C GLY A 516 -15.19 16.53 23.78
N VAL A 517 -15.40 17.83 23.97
CA VAL A 517 -14.35 18.86 23.74
C VAL A 517 -13.19 18.65 24.69
N SER A 518 -13.47 18.51 26.00
CA SER A 518 -12.44 18.26 27.02
C SER A 518 -11.64 16.97 26.71
N PHE A 519 -12.34 15.90 26.31
CA PHE A 519 -11.71 14.64 25.88
C PHE A 519 -10.77 14.86 24.69
N GLY A 520 -11.21 15.60 23.67
CA GLY A 520 -10.39 15.93 22.49
C GLY A 520 -9.18 16.81 22.83
N MET A 521 -9.33 17.78 23.75
CA MET A 521 -8.23 18.62 24.22
C MET A 521 -7.16 17.79 24.95
N ASP A 522 -7.59 16.90 25.86
CA ASP A 522 -6.67 16.02 26.59
C ASP A 522 -5.89 15.09 25.64
N LEU A 523 -6.53 14.59 24.58
CA LEU A 523 -5.85 13.81 23.52
C LEU A 523 -4.83 14.66 22.77
N ASN A 524 -5.17 15.90 22.41
CA ASN A 524 -4.25 16.79 21.71
C ASN A 524 -3.05 17.23 22.56
N ASP A 525 -3.25 17.44 23.86
CA ASP A 525 -2.14 17.72 24.79
C ASP A 525 -1.09 16.58 24.72
N VAL A 526 -1.54 15.33 24.83
CA VAL A 526 -0.65 14.17 24.75
C VAL A 526 -0.03 14.01 23.36
N PHE A 527 -0.79 14.30 22.30
CA PHE A 527 -0.26 14.31 20.93
C PHE A 527 0.88 15.33 20.77
N ALA A 528 0.72 16.54 21.32
CA ALA A 528 1.76 17.57 21.30
C ALA A 528 3.01 17.15 22.08
N ASP A 529 2.85 16.47 23.22
CA ASP A 529 3.96 15.92 23.99
C ASP A 529 4.73 14.84 23.20
N PHE A 530 4.04 13.95 22.48
CA PHE A 530 4.67 13.00 21.57
C PHE A 530 5.46 13.70 20.46
N ALA A 531 4.85 14.68 19.80
CA ALA A 531 5.49 15.42 18.71
C ALA A 531 6.76 16.14 19.19
N ALA A 532 6.71 16.77 20.37
CA ALA A 532 7.85 17.47 20.97
C ALA A 532 9.01 16.53 21.30
N GLN A 533 8.73 15.32 21.80
CA GLN A 533 9.78 14.37 22.17
C GLN A 533 10.34 13.59 20.99
N MET A 534 9.52 13.27 19.99
CA MET A 534 9.95 12.48 18.83
C MET A 534 10.67 13.30 17.77
N GLY A 535 10.35 14.59 17.62
CA GLY A 535 10.82 15.38 16.48
C GLY A 535 12.34 15.35 16.30
N SER A 536 13.09 15.86 17.28
CA SER A 536 14.55 15.95 17.20
C SER A 536 15.27 14.58 17.20
N ILE A 537 14.66 13.57 17.85
CA ILE A 537 15.21 12.21 17.88
C ILE A 537 15.04 11.58 16.50
N ASN A 538 13.85 11.68 15.90
CA ASN A 538 13.59 11.13 14.56
C ASN A 538 14.47 11.77 13.48
N ASP A 539 14.69 13.09 13.56
CA ASP A 539 15.60 13.79 12.65
C ASP A 539 17.02 13.25 12.74
N SER A 540 17.49 13.01 13.97
CA SER A 540 18.82 12.45 14.22
C SER A 540 18.94 10.99 13.79
N ILE A 541 17.88 10.20 13.94
CA ILE A 541 17.81 8.82 13.43
C ILE A 541 17.87 8.84 11.90
N ALA A 542 17.03 9.63 11.24
CA ALA A 542 16.97 9.71 9.79
C ALA A 542 18.33 10.14 9.20
N GLU A 543 19.03 11.07 9.87
CA GLU A 543 20.40 11.45 9.47
C GLU A 543 21.38 10.27 9.52
N GLN A 544 21.36 9.48 10.60
CA GLN A 544 22.26 8.33 10.75
C GLN A 544 21.89 7.18 9.80
N GLU A 545 20.61 6.92 9.55
CA GLU A 545 20.15 5.93 8.57
C GLU A 545 20.55 6.35 7.14
N LYS A 546 20.48 7.65 6.81
CA LYS A 546 21.00 8.20 5.56
C LYS A 546 22.51 7.91 5.39
N TYR A 547 23.29 8.13 6.46
CA TYR A 547 24.73 7.82 6.42
C TYR A 547 24.99 6.33 6.32
N LEU A 548 24.18 5.48 6.97
CA LEU A 548 24.25 4.03 6.86
C LEU A 548 23.99 3.57 5.41
N CYS A 549 22.98 4.12 4.76
CA CYS A 549 22.69 3.87 3.35
C CYS A 549 23.87 4.31 2.46
N ALA A 550 24.42 5.51 2.67
CA ALA A 550 25.58 6.00 1.92
C ALA A 550 26.81 5.08 2.08
N ALA A 551 27.05 4.60 3.30
CA ALA A 551 28.15 3.68 3.59
C ALA A 551 27.98 2.34 2.88
N LYS A 552 26.75 1.79 2.86
CA LYS A 552 26.41 0.57 2.12
C LYS A 552 26.69 0.75 0.63
N LEU A 553 26.14 1.79 0.02
CA LEU A 553 26.33 2.09 -1.40
C LEU A 553 27.80 2.23 -1.78
N ARG A 554 28.62 2.81 -0.88
CA ARG A 554 30.05 3.00 -1.11
C ARG A 554 30.88 1.75 -0.91
N MET A 555 30.55 0.94 0.10
CA MET A 555 31.22 -0.35 0.35
C MET A 555 31.00 -1.34 -0.80
N GLU A 556 29.83 -1.27 -1.41
CA GLU A 556 29.33 -2.17 -2.46
C GLU A 556 29.27 -1.46 -3.83
N GLU A 557 30.13 -0.48 -4.11
CA GLU A 557 30.07 0.36 -5.32
C GLU A 557 30.15 -0.41 -6.65
N ASP A 558 30.68 -1.63 -6.62
CA ASP A 558 30.75 -2.51 -7.79
C ASP A 558 29.47 -3.36 -7.99
N MET A 559 28.50 -3.27 -7.10
CA MET A 559 27.23 -4.02 -7.14
C MET A 559 26.07 -3.10 -7.57
N PRO A 560 25.08 -3.62 -8.30
CA PRO A 560 23.87 -2.84 -8.56
C PRO A 560 23.05 -2.66 -7.28
N HIS A 561 22.49 -1.47 -7.10
CA HIS A 561 21.61 -1.12 -5.99
C HIS A 561 20.28 -0.60 -6.48
N TYR A 562 19.22 -0.92 -5.73
CA TYR A 562 17.89 -0.33 -5.89
C TYR A 562 17.58 0.54 -4.66
N SER A 563 16.76 1.56 -4.83
CA SER A 563 16.27 2.38 -3.72
C SER A 563 14.99 1.81 -3.14
N ASP A 564 14.76 2.09 -1.87
CA ASP A 564 13.46 1.84 -1.27
C ASP A 564 12.30 2.42 -2.10
N ALA A 565 11.16 1.72 -2.07
CA ALA A 565 9.97 2.14 -2.78
C ALA A 565 9.41 3.44 -2.20
N ASN A 566 8.88 4.31 -3.07
CA ASN A 566 8.36 5.64 -2.71
C ASN A 566 7.23 6.12 -3.64
N PHE A 567 6.39 5.20 -4.10
CA PHE A 567 5.32 5.46 -5.08
C PHE A 567 5.78 5.97 -6.45
N THR A 568 7.03 5.76 -6.81
CA THR A 568 7.50 5.94 -8.19
C THR A 568 7.44 4.64 -8.96
N MET A 569 7.40 4.72 -10.31
CA MET A 569 7.37 3.53 -11.15
C MET A 569 8.61 2.67 -10.94
N ARG A 570 8.40 1.39 -10.71
CA ARG A 570 9.43 0.37 -10.53
C ARG A 570 9.15 -0.87 -11.34
N LEU A 571 10.21 -1.62 -11.57
CA LEU A 571 10.19 -2.95 -12.17
C LEU A 571 10.82 -3.94 -11.19
N SER A 572 10.15 -5.06 -10.94
CA SER A 572 10.75 -6.25 -10.34
C SER A 572 10.58 -7.41 -11.31
N TYR A 573 11.54 -8.34 -11.30
CA TYR A 573 11.51 -9.48 -12.19
C TYR A 573 11.88 -10.77 -11.47
N GLY A 574 11.58 -11.87 -12.11
CA GLY A 574 11.84 -13.22 -11.62
C GLY A 574 11.16 -14.24 -12.49
N GLN A 575 10.66 -15.30 -11.88
CA GLN A 575 10.08 -16.44 -12.57
C GLN A 575 8.76 -16.85 -11.94
N VAL A 576 7.90 -17.44 -12.74
CA VAL A 576 6.73 -18.19 -12.26
C VAL A 576 7.24 -19.38 -11.45
N GLY A 577 6.79 -19.55 -10.23
CA GLY A 577 7.24 -20.65 -9.39
C GLY A 577 6.67 -20.63 -7.99
N GLY A 578 6.51 -21.81 -7.41
CA GLY A 578 6.10 -22.00 -6.03
C GLY A 578 7.26 -21.81 -5.03
N PHE A 579 7.02 -22.22 -3.80
CA PHE A 579 8.02 -22.27 -2.73
C PHE A 579 7.92 -23.61 -2.01
N ASP A 580 8.95 -23.94 -1.22
CA ASP A 580 8.98 -25.17 -0.44
C ASP A 580 9.02 -24.85 1.06
N LEU A 581 8.11 -25.44 1.82
CA LEU A 581 8.06 -25.35 3.27
C LEU A 581 8.41 -26.72 3.87
N GLY A 582 9.71 -26.95 4.10
CA GLY A 582 10.20 -28.15 4.77
C GLY A 582 9.89 -29.43 3.99
N GLY A 583 10.11 -29.44 2.68
CA GLY A 583 9.88 -30.57 1.80
C GLY A 583 8.43 -30.68 1.28
N LYS A 584 7.61 -29.65 1.49
CA LYS A 584 6.24 -29.58 0.99
C LYS A 584 6.12 -28.46 -0.04
N PRO A 585 6.08 -28.78 -1.36
CA PRO A 585 5.92 -27.78 -2.40
C PRO A 585 4.53 -27.16 -2.34
N SER A 586 4.48 -25.82 -2.46
CA SER A 586 3.23 -25.05 -2.42
C SER A 586 2.36 -25.19 -3.68
N GLY A 587 2.94 -25.72 -4.80
CA GLY A 587 2.41 -25.48 -6.12
C GLY A 587 2.56 -23.99 -6.51
N TYR A 588 2.45 -23.70 -7.79
CA TYR A 588 2.59 -22.33 -8.32
C TYR A 588 1.31 -21.76 -8.95
N TYR A 589 0.24 -22.52 -9.01
CA TYR A 589 -1.07 -22.07 -9.49
C TYR A 589 -2.22 -22.74 -8.76
N THR A 590 -3.40 -22.14 -8.82
CA THR A 590 -4.67 -22.69 -8.37
C THR A 590 -5.61 -22.92 -9.54
N THR A 591 -6.66 -23.72 -9.35
CA THR A 591 -7.56 -24.13 -10.44
C THR A 591 -9.02 -23.94 -10.07
N ALA A 592 -9.90 -24.03 -11.08
CA ALA A 592 -11.34 -23.97 -10.92
C ALA A 592 -11.84 -25.05 -9.94
N GLU A 593 -11.28 -26.25 -9.95
CA GLU A 593 -11.67 -27.28 -8.98
C GLU A 593 -11.38 -26.84 -7.54
N SER A 594 -10.28 -26.11 -7.32
CA SER A 594 -9.87 -25.66 -5.97
C SER A 594 -10.81 -24.61 -5.39
N ILE A 595 -11.35 -23.68 -6.20
CA ILE A 595 -12.34 -22.71 -5.73
C ILE A 595 -13.68 -23.36 -5.44
N VAL A 596 -14.13 -24.28 -6.32
CA VAL A 596 -15.38 -25.04 -6.12
C VAL A 596 -15.35 -25.83 -4.82
N GLU A 597 -14.22 -26.41 -4.44
CA GLU A 597 -14.06 -27.09 -3.14
C GLU A 597 -14.16 -26.14 -1.95
N LYS A 598 -13.68 -24.90 -2.07
CA LYS A 598 -13.86 -23.86 -1.03
C LYS A 598 -15.32 -23.37 -0.98
N MET A 599 -15.98 -23.15 -2.12
CA MET A 599 -17.38 -22.73 -2.22
C MET A 599 -18.33 -23.68 -1.49
N LYS A 600 -18.06 -24.99 -1.48
CA LYS A 600 -18.84 -25.99 -0.71
C LYS A 600 -18.84 -25.72 0.81
N LYS A 601 -17.93 -24.89 1.29
CA LYS A 601 -17.85 -24.48 2.70
C LYS A 601 -18.50 -23.12 2.96
N GLY A 602 -19.04 -22.46 1.95
CA GLY A 602 -19.59 -21.10 2.01
C GLY A 602 -20.71 -20.94 3.04
N ASP A 603 -21.52 -21.98 3.30
CA ASP A 603 -22.54 -21.96 4.34
C ASP A 603 -21.97 -21.81 5.76
N LYS A 604 -20.70 -22.17 5.97
CA LYS A 604 -20.03 -22.14 7.29
C LYS A 604 -19.00 -21.02 7.38
N VAL A 605 -18.40 -20.65 6.25
CA VAL A 605 -17.35 -19.64 6.13
C VAL A 605 -17.80 -18.63 5.09
N ILE A 606 -18.34 -17.52 5.53
CA ILE A 606 -18.94 -16.50 4.65
C ILE A 606 -17.97 -15.99 3.58
N ASP A 607 -16.67 -15.96 3.87
CA ASP A 607 -15.62 -15.56 2.92
C ASP A 607 -15.50 -16.49 1.70
N TYR A 608 -16.08 -17.71 1.77
CA TYR A 608 -16.09 -18.68 0.69
C TYR A 608 -17.46 -18.76 -0.01
N TYR A 609 -18.40 -17.89 0.36
CA TYR A 609 -19.65 -17.78 -0.36
C TYR A 609 -19.43 -17.23 -1.77
N ALA A 610 -20.13 -17.81 -2.72
CA ALA A 610 -20.29 -17.27 -4.07
C ALA A 610 -21.69 -17.57 -4.58
N GLU A 611 -22.18 -16.77 -5.50
CA GLU A 611 -23.49 -16.94 -6.12
C GLU A 611 -23.56 -18.26 -6.91
N PRO A 612 -24.74 -18.92 -6.98
CA PRO A 612 -24.91 -20.19 -7.69
C PRO A 612 -24.37 -20.20 -9.12
N ILE A 613 -24.53 -19.09 -9.83
CA ILE A 613 -24.02 -18.95 -11.20
C ILE A 613 -22.49 -19.08 -11.28
N MET A 614 -21.77 -18.54 -10.27
CA MET A 614 -20.30 -18.65 -10.21
C MET A 614 -19.89 -20.10 -9.95
N HIS A 615 -20.64 -20.81 -9.10
CA HIS A 615 -20.39 -22.23 -8.86
C HIS A 615 -20.62 -23.05 -10.12
N GLU A 616 -21.67 -22.74 -10.89
CA GLU A 616 -21.97 -23.40 -12.18
C GLU A 616 -20.85 -23.16 -13.17
N LEU A 617 -20.50 -21.90 -13.45
CA LEU A 617 -19.44 -21.52 -14.40
C LEU A 617 -18.07 -22.13 -14.07
N LEU A 618 -17.69 -22.19 -12.79
CA LEU A 618 -16.40 -22.73 -12.36
C LEU A 618 -16.40 -24.26 -12.20
N SER A 619 -17.56 -24.91 -12.31
CA SER A 619 -17.70 -26.37 -12.35
C SER A 619 -17.71 -26.94 -13.77
N GLU A 620 -17.59 -26.11 -14.78
CA GLU A 620 -17.47 -26.52 -16.20
C GLU A 620 -16.28 -27.49 -16.39
N LYS A 621 -16.37 -28.34 -17.40
CA LYS A 621 -15.29 -29.27 -17.75
C LYS A 621 -14.43 -28.77 -18.91
N ASP A 622 -14.96 -27.86 -19.69
CA ASP A 622 -14.28 -27.24 -20.83
C ASP A 622 -14.39 -25.72 -20.76
N PHE A 623 -13.27 -25.07 -20.48
CA PHE A 623 -13.16 -23.62 -20.41
C PHE A 623 -12.74 -22.98 -21.75
N GLY A 624 -12.70 -23.76 -22.81
CA GLY A 624 -12.39 -23.33 -24.18
C GLY A 624 -11.01 -22.68 -24.28
N LYS A 625 -10.95 -21.49 -24.88
CA LYS A 625 -9.69 -20.75 -25.09
C LYS A 625 -9.02 -20.25 -23.81
N TYR A 626 -9.70 -20.30 -22.66
CA TYR A 626 -9.21 -19.79 -21.38
C TYR A 626 -8.49 -20.84 -20.54
N GLN A 627 -8.65 -22.13 -20.84
CA GLN A 627 -7.94 -23.20 -20.13
C GLN A 627 -6.47 -23.28 -20.55
N ASP A 628 -5.64 -23.78 -19.68
CA ASP A 628 -4.26 -24.11 -20.01
C ASP A 628 -4.19 -25.23 -21.02
N LYS A 629 -3.48 -25.01 -22.12
CA LYS A 629 -3.44 -25.93 -23.29
C LYS A 629 -2.75 -27.26 -22.99
N THR A 630 -1.89 -27.28 -21.96
CA THR A 630 -1.11 -28.48 -21.60
C THR A 630 -1.89 -29.37 -20.63
N THR A 631 -2.51 -28.74 -19.62
CA THR A 631 -3.19 -29.45 -18.54
C THR A 631 -4.69 -29.59 -18.75
N GLY A 632 -5.28 -28.79 -19.64
CA GLY A 632 -6.73 -28.68 -19.84
C GLY A 632 -7.46 -28.01 -18.65
N LYS A 633 -6.74 -27.44 -17.68
CA LYS A 633 -7.31 -26.86 -16.48
C LYS A 633 -7.49 -25.37 -16.62
N MET A 634 -8.53 -24.84 -15.99
CA MET A 634 -8.69 -23.41 -15.76
C MET A 634 -7.81 -22.98 -14.58
N GLN A 635 -6.75 -22.25 -14.86
CA GLN A 635 -5.88 -21.64 -13.84
C GLN A 635 -6.49 -20.31 -13.37
N LEU A 636 -6.44 -20.06 -12.04
CA LEU A 636 -7.09 -18.90 -11.43
C LEU A 636 -6.09 -17.86 -10.90
N CYS A 637 -5.20 -18.28 -10.03
CA CYS A 637 -4.13 -17.45 -9.49
C CYS A 637 -2.80 -18.19 -9.61
N PHE A 638 -1.70 -17.43 -9.65
CA PHE A 638 -0.36 -17.98 -9.76
C PHE A 638 0.64 -17.21 -8.92
N LEU A 639 1.77 -17.86 -8.68
CA LEU A 639 2.89 -17.31 -7.91
C LEU A 639 4.05 -16.94 -8.81
N THR A 640 4.69 -15.83 -8.49
CA THR A 640 6.03 -15.49 -8.99
C THR A 640 6.91 -15.09 -7.83
N ASN A 641 8.22 -15.16 -8.01
CA ASN A 641 9.18 -14.67 -7.01
C ASN A 641 9.56 -13.19 -7.21
N ASN A 642 8.73 -12.42 -7.89
CA ASN A 642 8.90 -10.98 -8.04
C ASN A 642 8.81 -10.27 -6.69
N ASP A 643 9.68 -9.28 -6.50
CA ASP A 643 9.68 -8.43 -5.31
C ASP A 643 8.59 -7.36 -5.43
N ILE A 644 7.65 -7.34 -4.49
CA ILE A 644 6.51 -6.40 -4.46
C ILE A 644 6.24 -5.90 -3.04
N THR A 645 5.56 -4.77 -2.94
CA THR A 645 4.96 -4.25 -1.70
C THR A 645 3.60 -3.59 -1.96
N GLY A 646 2.94 -3.11 -0.93
CA GLY A 646 1.70 -2.31 -1.05
C GLY A 646 1.86 -1.18 -2.05
N GLY A 647 0.84 -0.96 -2.90
CA GLY A 647 0.91 -0.08 -4.08
C GLY A 647 1.11 -0.82 -5.41
N ASN A 648 1.74 -2.01 -5.38
CA ASN A 648 1.78 -2.92 -6.54
C ASN A 648 0.43 -3.58 -6.85
N SER A 649 -0.58 -3.43 -6.02
CA SER A 649 -1.94 -3.87 -6.33
C SER A 649 -2.40 -3.34 -7.67
N GLY A 650 -2.81 -4.22 -8.61
CA GLY A 650 -3.18 -3.90 -9.99
C GLY A 650 -2.00 -3.76 -10.96
N SER A 651 -0.76 -3.94 -10.49
CA SER A 651 0.40 -3.96 -11.37
C SER A 651 0.30 -5.08 -12.39
N PRO A 652 0.55 -4.79 -13.68
CA PRO A 652 0.64 -5.82 -14.69
C PRO A 652 1.81 -6.77 -14.41
N MET A 653 1.54 -8.05 -14.58
CA MET A 653 2.55 -9.10 -14.64
C MET A 653 2.76 -9.49 -16.11
N PHE A 654 3.97 -9.27 -16.59
CA PHE A 654 4.33 -9.48 -18.00
C PHE A 654 5.23 -10.70 -18.17
N ASN A 655 5.09 -11.41 -19.30
CA ASN A 655 6.07 -12.39 -19.73
C ASN A 655 7.31 -11.72 -20.37
N GLY A 656 8.30 -12.51 -20.78
CA GLY A 656 9.55 -12.01 -21.38
C GLY A 656 9.38 -11.20 -22.67
N LYS A 657 8.21 -11.26 -23.32
CA LYS A 657 7.88 -10.49 -24.54
C LYS A 657 7.13 -9.18 -24.20
N GLY A 658 6.86 -8.89 -22.93
CA GLY A 658 6.04 -7.76 -22.52
C GLY A 658 4.54 -7.95 -22.77
N GLU A 659 4.07 -9.20 -22.83
CA GLU A 659 2.66 -9.52 -22.93
C GLU A 659 2.07 -9.74 -21.52
N LEU A 660 0.86 -9.24 -21.29
CA LEU A 660 0.17 -9.32 -20.01
C LEU A 660 -0.34 -10.75 -19.75
N ILE A 661 0.12 -11.35 -18.64
CA ILE A 661 -0.27 -12.69 -18.20
C ILE A 661 -1.10 -12.69 -16.91
N GLY A 662 -1.11 -11.60 -16.15
CA GLY A 662 -1.86 -11.46 -14.90
C GLY A 662 -1.76 -10.08 -14.29
N LEU A 663 -2.44 -9.91 -13.14
CA LEU A 663 -2.37 -8.71 -12.31
C LEU A 663 -1.93 -9.10 -10.91
N ALA A 664 -0.89 -8.47 -10.40
CA ALA A 664 -0.47 -8.64 -9.01
C ALA A 664 -1.54 -8.07 -8.06
N PHE A 665 -1.86 -8.79 -6.98
CA PHE A 665 -2.86 -8.32 -6.03
C PHE A 665 -2.50 -8.55 -4.56
N ASP A 666 -1.58 -9.49 -4.25
CA ASP A 666 -1.20 -9.80 -2.86
C ASP A 666 0.19 -10.46 -2.81
N GLY A 667 0.72 -10.62 -1.63
CA GLY A 667 1.87 -11.47 -1.32
C GLY A 667 1.45 -12.68 -0.48
N ASN A 668 2.29 -13.71 -0.41
CA ASN A 668 2.09 -14.79 0.53
C ASN A 668 2.53 -14.38 1.95
N TRP A 669 2.23 -15.21 2.96
CA TRP A 669 2.55 -14.92 4.36
C TRP A 669 4.04 -14.60 4.59
N ASP A 670 4.91 -15.33 3.92
CA ASP A 670 6.36 -15.18 4.07
C ASP A 670 6.92 -13.96 3.33
N SER A 671 6.11 -13.28 2.50
CA SER A 671 6.47 -11.99 1.90
C SER A 671 6.25 -10.79 2.82
N LEU A 672 5.64 -10.97 4.00
CA LEU A 672 5.33 -9.88 4.92
C LEU A 672 6.57 -9.16 5.47
N SER A 673 7.74 -9.79 5.47
CA SER A 673 9.01 -9.13 5.77
C SER A 673 9.66 -8.44 4.58
N SER A 674 9.08 -8.55 3.37
CA SER A 674 9.72 -8.01 2.16
C SER A 674 9.91 -6.50 2.20
N ASP A 675 9.15 -5.78 3.02
CA ASP A 675 9.35 -4.33 3.18
C ASP A 675 10.71 -3.98 3.84
N ILE A 676 11.29 -4.90 4.61
CA ILE A 676 12.56 -4.71 5.31
C ILE A 676 13.65 -5.71 4.89
N ASN A 677 13.26 -6.90 4.40
CA ASN A 677 14.16 -7.95 3.95
C ASN A 677 13.40 -8.93 3.04
N PHE A 678 13.84 -9.05 1.80
CA PHE A 678 13.25 -9.99 0.84
C PHE A 678 13.84 -11.39 0.99
N ASP A 679 13.03 -12.37 1.35
CA ASP A 679 13.46 -13.78 1.37
C ASP A 679 13.15 -14.47 0.03
N LYS A 680 14.13 -14.56 -0.85
CA LYS A 680 14.04 -15.19 -2.19
C LYS A 680 13.44 -16.59 -2.16
N ARG A 681 13.63 -17.35 -1.08
CA ARG A 681 13.19 -18.73 -0.97
C ARG A 681 11.68 -18.83 -0.76
N LEU A 682 11.10 -17.93 0.02
CA LEU A 682 9.73 -18.04 0.54
C LEU A 682 8.80 -16.93 0.05
N ALA A 683 9.30 -15.71 -0.12
CA ALA A 683 8.47 -14.59 -0.55
C ALA A 683 7.95 -14.76 -1.99
N ARG A 684 6.64 -14.61 -2.18
CA ARG A 684 6.00 -14.73 -3.50
C ARG A 684 4.97 -13.63 -3.71
N CYS A 685 4.97 -13.10 -4.92
CA CYS A 685 3.88 -12.31 -5.46
C CYS A 685 2.75 -13.22 -5.92
N ILE A 686 1.51 -12.89 -5.60
CA ILE A 686 0.32 -13.60 -6.04
C ILE A 686 -0.37 -12.76 -7.11
N GLY A 687 -0.51 -13.35 -8.32
CA GLY A 687 -1.20 -12.76 -9.44
C GLY A 687 -2.51 -13.46 -9.76
N VAL A 688 -3.54 -12.69 -10.18
CA VAL A 688 -4.72 -13.27 -10.83
C VAL A 688 -4.40 -13.53 -12.29
N ASP A 689 -4.69 -14.74 -12.77
CA ASP A 689 -4.47 -15.14 -14.16
C ASP A 689 -5.37 -14.33 -15.10
N ILE A 690 -4.79 -13.73 -16.11
CA ILE A 690 -5.55 -12.90 -17.06
C ILE A 690 -6.62 -13.70 -17.81
N ARG A 691 -6.42 -15.01 -18.00
CA ARG A 691 -7.42 -15.90 -18.64
C ARG A 691 -8.65 -16.05 -17.75
N TYR A 692 -8.47 -16.10 -16.43
CA TYR A 692 -9.57 -16.13 -15.46
C TYR A 692 -10.36 -14.81 -15.47
N VAL A 693 -9.67 -13.69 -15.53
CA VAL A 693 -10.28 -12.36 -15.69
C VAL A 693 -11.17 -12.33 -16.94
N LEU A 694 -10.60 -12.71 -18.10
CA LEU A 694 -11.32 -12.70 -19.37
C LEU A 694 -12.44 -13.74 -19.42
N TYR A 695 -12.29 -14.89 -18.76
CA TYR A 695 -13.33 -15.90 -18.65
C TYR A 695 -14.58 -15.36 -17.95
N LEU A 696 -14.41 -14.68 -16.79
CA LEU A 696 -15.55 -14.10 -16.09
C LEU A 696 -16.15 -12.90 -16.85
N MET A 697 -15.32 -12.10 -17.54
CA MET A 697 -15.84 -11.06 -18.45
C MET A 697 -16.69 -11.66 -19.59
N ASP A 698 -16.31 -12.81 -20.15
CA ASP A 698 -17.02 -13.50 -21.22
C ASP A 698 -18.28 -14.21 -20.69
N LYS A 699 -18.10 -15.15 -19.77
CA LYS A 699 -19.15 -16.11 -19.41
C LYS A 699 -20.16 -15.56 -18.40
N TRP A 700 -19.69 -14.76 -17.45
CA TRP A 700 -20.56 -14.11 -16.47
C TRP A 700 -21.04 -12.74 -16.96
N GLY A 701 -20.10 -11.89 -17.41
CA GLY A 701 -20.38 -10.51 -17.76
C GLY A 701 -20.98 -10.30 -19.13
N HIS A 702 -20.88 -11.30 -20.05
CA HIS A 702 -21.23 -11.18 -21.47
C HIS A 702 -20.67 -9.90 -22.11
N ALA A 703 -19.40 -9.57 -21.74
CA ALA A 703 -18.73 -8.33 -22.08
C ALA A 703 -18.08 -8.33 -23.47
N ASP A 704 -18.80 -8.83 -24.49
CA ASP A 704 -18.29 -8.97 -25.87
C ASP A 704 -17.66 -7.71 -26.43
N ARG A 705 -18.23 -6.52 -26.09
CA ARG A 705 -17.69 -5.22 -26.51
C ARG A 705 -16.27 -5.04 -26.01
N LEU A 706 -16.03 -5.30 -24.72
CA LEU A 706 -14.72 -5.13 -24.11
C LEU A 706 -13.72 -6.19 -24.59
N LEU A 707 -14.17 -7.44 -24.73
CA LEU A 707 -13.33 -8.52 -25.21
C LEU A 707 -12.84 -8.31 -26.65
N LYS A 708 -13.70 -7.75 -27.53
CA LYS A 708 -13.31 -7.36 -28.90
C LYS A 708 -12.29 -6.22 -28.88
N GLU A 709 -12.48 -5.25 -28.01
CA GLU A 709 -11.58 -4.10 -27.86
C GLU A 709 -10.21 -4.52 -27.33
N ILE A 710 -10.15 -5.39 -26.32
CA ILE A 710 -8.91 -5.93 -25.74
C ILE A 710 -8.15 -6.77 -26.74
N ASN A 711 -8.84 -7.53 -27.60
CA ASN A 711 -8.27 -8.36 -28.64
C ASN A 711 -7.10 -9.24 -28.13
N ALA A 712 -7.37 -10.05 -27.09
CA ALA A 712 -6.39 -10.96 -26.48
C ALA A 712 -5.91 -12.03 -27.48
N LYS A 713 -4.60 -12.35 -27.44
CA LYS A 713 -3.93 -13.28 -28.38
C LYS A 713 -3.50 -14.58 -27.73
#